data_101a24de1a06fad0bdc85e172fd8635f
#
_entry.id   101a24de1a06fad0bdc85e172fd8635f
#
_cell.length_a   1.000
_cell.length_b   1.000
_cell.length_c   1.000
_cell.angle_alpha   90.00
_cell.angle_beta   90.00
_cell.angle_gamma   90.00
#
_symmetry.space_group_name_H-M   'P 1'
#
loop_
_entity.id
_entity.type
_entity.pdbx_description
1 polymer ?
#
loop_
_entity_poly.entity_id
_entity_poly.type
_entity_poly.pdbx_seq_one_letter_code
_entity_poly.pdbx_strand_id
1 'polypeptide(L)'
;MTSSDDSKDALAAALADRYELLDEIGRGGMATVYLARDLRHDSQVAIKVLRPDLALSLGGSPFTREVRITASLQHPNILTVLDSGEAAGHPYFVMPYVAGESLGQRLQRESRLSIEEAVRLAAEVADGLAHAHKAGFVHRDIKPGNILLSHGHAMIADFGVAKALEMSAADRLTESGFAVGTVSYMSPEQAGAGKVDGRSDIYSLACVLYEALAGTPPFTGPSVQAILARNAIDPVPNIRTVRPAVSPALAAAINMALAKVPEDRFATASAFRDALLQSVTTPSLATAVRPPSRPWWRRRATLLAAAIGVIAAVAVWRRTTAAPPLEANRVMVYPLVLPGDWSGPRTSGEDVATVIGSAMDGAGSLRWVDGWQLLNPAQRENIRLLSVKEAMAIARAQRCAYAITGRLVARGDSAEAFLELYDVRGVSVIARPSGTSAGIGESWRGGMHAITEILPVLISASVPDVETKWRARPPQAVAHFLLGEAAFRRLQLPAALAEFRKAIESDSTFGIAAVRGAQVAVWNHQPSAAASLIHVAVGQELSPRYRLFAGGFQAYLDGRADPAAAQLRAAVALDPSMTVAWMQLGEVYMHRLPVEGNTDSLAGAAFVRARALDSTSATIPFHLVEILARRGDQQAAATLAKQFIATAADTQLVREVALVSACGRAGFGGVDLRAIAVQSPLALVIAAKSLGSAAVPTPCAMAAYQMLLREDTARTDAADGRRFSALLGIVNIQLGRARTDDAVNTIEQFRQRWGYGASLYLLAAPVVPALAQKAHAVAVQDAVDFGPLYAGMRFPVHLWELGVWAAAERRPAVVRAVATDLATRAAQGTRLDSLLASSMAGHAALAEGDSLLALRLFQHLIGAAAPVEQLTWNEAASLGFDRLTLGRLLIWHEDYARAIGVLTVHDSALPAVYPLYLRASLTLRIEAAVVLKLTSLTTTLRARVAGLSGG
;
A
#
# COMPACT_ATOMS: atom_id res chain seq x y z
N MET A 1 9.70 -41.52 16.73
CA MET A 1 10.47 -41.86 15.53
C MET A 1 9.95 -43.19 14.90
N THR A 2 8.63 -43.41 14.86
CA THR A 2 8.02 -44.68 14.40
C THR A 2 6.94 -44.51 13.33
N SER A 3 6.70 -43.29 12.79
CA SER A 3 5.58 -43.06 11.86
C SER A 3 5.96 -42.80 10.39
N SER A 4 7.25 -42.68 10.03
CA SER A 4 7.67 -42.45 8.65
C SER A 4 8.00 -43.73 7.86
N ASP A 5 8.47 -44.80 8.54
CA ASP A 5 8.76 -46.09 7.89
C ASP A 5 7.47 -46.88 7.61
N ASP A 6 6.50 -46.83 8.52
CA ASP A 6 5.20 -47.49 8.33
C ASP A 6 4.42 -46.94 7.12
N SER A 7 4.55 -45.63 6.83
CA SER A 7 3.88 -45.02 5.68
C SER A 7 4.58 -45.34 4.35
N LYS A 8 5.91 -45.53 4.34
CA LYS A 8 6.66 -45.93 3.15
C LYS A 8 6.34 -47.37 2.79
N ASP A 9 6.25 -48.26 3.77
CA ASP A 9 5.94 -49.67 3.56
C ASP A 9 4.50 -49.89 3.06
N ALA A 10 3.55 -49.15 3.61
CA ALA A 10 2.16 -49.14 3.13
C ALA A 10 2.05 -48.64 1.68
N LEU A 11 2.79 -47.58 1.32
CA LEU A 11 2.85 -47.06 -0.03
C LEU A 11 3.51 -48.05 -0.99
N ALA A 12 4.62 -48.66 -0.60
CA ALA A 12 5.32 -49.68 -1.38
C ALA A 12 4.43 -50.86 -1.66
N ALA A 13 3.70 -51.36 -0.66
CA ALA A 13 2.73 -52.43 -0.81
C ALA A 13 1.58 -52.08 -1.77
N ALA A 14 1.06 -50.83 -1.69
CA ALA A 14 -0.03 -50.37 -2.55
C ALA A 14 0.39 -50.11 -4.01
N LEU A 15 1.68 -49.92 -4.29
CA LEU A 15 2.23 -49.73 -5.64
C LEU A 15 2.90 -50.97 -6.22
N ALA A 16 3.06 -52.06 -5.46
CA ALA A 16 3.87 -53.24 -5.80
C ALA A 16 3.48 -53.96 -7.10
N ASP A 17 2.23 -53.84 -7.53
CA ASP A 17 1.76 -54.43 -8.79
C ASP A 17 2.35 -53.79 -10.04
N ARG A 18 2.89 -52.57 -9.89
CA ARG A 18 3.34 -51.79 -11.03
C ARG A 18 4.68 -51.08 -10.82
N TYR A 19 4.97 -50.64 -9.61
CA TYR A 19 6.17 -49.88 -9.30
C TYR A 19 6.90 -50.49 -8.10
N GLU A 20 8.19 -50.71 -8.25
CA GLU A 20 9.08 -51.07 -7.16
C GLU A 20 9.74 -49.78 -6.62
N LEU A 21 9.40 -49.41 -5.39
CA LEU A 21 10.02 -48.23 -4.75
C LEU A 21 11.46 -48.58 -4.34
N LEU A 22 12.41 -47.75 -4.79
CA LEU A 22 13.83 -47.91 -4.48
C LEU A 22 14.24 -46.95 -3.35
N ASP A 23 14.63 -45.72 -3.69
CA ASP A 23 15.18 -44.75 -2.76
C ASP A 23 14.33 -43.45 -2.69
N GLU A 24 14.41 -42.76 -1.54
CA GLU A 24 13.90 -41.41 -1.43
C GLU A 24 14.92 -40.45 -2.04
N ILE A 25 14.56 -39.76 -3.14
CA ILE A 25 15.44 -38.84 -3.87
C ILE A 25 15.13 -37.36 -3.60
N GLY A 26 14.06 -37.08 -2.89
CA GLY A 26 13.73 -35.73 -2.49
C GLY A 26 12.58 -35.66 -1.49
N ARG A 27 12.68 -34.75 -0.50
CA ARG A 27 11.62 -34.48 0.48
C ARG A 27 11.42 -32.99 0.59
N GLY A 28 10.18 -32.56 0.37
CA GLY A 28 9.75 -31.16 0.50
C GLY A 28 8.57 -30.98 1.45
N GLY A 29 8.17 -29.73 1.72
CA GLY A 29 7.05 -29.45 2.61
C GLY A 29 5.70 -30.03 2.16
N MET A 30 5.51 -30.29 0.86
CA MET A 30 4.23 -30.73 0.26
C MET A 30 4.24 -32.16 -0.27
N ALA A 31 5.40 -32.71 -0.57
CA ALA A 31 5.55 -34.03 -1.20
C ALA A 31 6.88 -34.68 -0.89
N THR A 32 6.91 -36.00 -0.99
CA THR A 32 8.15 -36.82 -1.03
C THR A 32 8.28 -37.43 -2.42
N VAL A 33 9.50 -37.45 -2.96
CA VAL A 33 9.80 -38.02 -4.28
C VAL A 33 10.65 -39.28 -4.09
N TYR A 34 10.16 -40.37 -4.65
CA TYR A 34 10.86 -41.66 -4.63
C TYR A 34 11.38 -42.01 -6.02
N LEU A 35 12.56 -42.53 -6.08
CA LEU A 35 13.04 -43.29 -7.24
C LEU A 35 12.33 -44.67 -7.21
N ALA A 36 11.76 -45.06 -8.34
CA ALA A 36 11.09 -46.32 -8.50
C ALA A 36 11.41 -46.96 -9.85
N ARG A 37 11.18 -48.29 -9.95
CA ARG A 37 11.25 -49.03 -11.20
C ARG A 37 9.84 -49.34 -11.68
N ASP A 38 9.49 -48.96 -12.88
CA ASP A 38 8.24 -49.38 -13.55
C ASP A 38 8.42 -50.85 -14.01
N LEU A 39 7.69 -51.77 -13.39
CA LEU A 39 7.80 -53.21 -13.66
C LEU A 39 7.24 -53.64 -15.01
N ARG A 40 6.45 -52.79 -15.67
CA ARG A 40 5.89 -53.04 -17.01
C ARG A 40 6.85 -52.66 -18.13
N HIS A 41 7.62 -51.56 -17.93
CA HIS A 41 8.50 -51.04 -18.96
C HIS A 41 9.97 -51.19 -18.64
N ASP A 42 10.29 -51.80 -17.50
CA ASP A 42 11.65 -52.00 -16.98
C ASP A 42 12.49 -50.70 -17.02
N SER A 43 11.89 -49.61 -16.58
CA SER A 43 12.49 -48.26 -16.65
C SER A 43 12.45 -47.58 -15.29
N GLN A 44 13.45 -46.73 -15.04
CA GLN A 44 13.47 -45.89 -13.84
C GLN A 44 12.50 -44.71 -13.99
N VAL A 45 11.69 -44.50 -12.95
CA VAL A 45 10.72 -43.41 -12.84
C VAL A 45 10.87 -42.71 -11.48
N ALA A 46 10.43 -41.44 -11.42
CA ALA A 46 10.29 -40.71 -10.17
C ALA A 46 8.81 -40.69 -9.77
N ILE A 47 8.50 -41.12 -8.57
CA ILE A 47 7.13 -41.09 -8.02
C ILE A 47 7.07 -40.02 -6.96
N LYS A 48 6.32 -38.93 -7.26
CA LYS A 48 6.06 -37.82 -6.34
C LYS A 48 4.76 -38.07 -5.60
N VAL A 49 4.84 -38.26 -4.28
CA VAL A 49 3.73 -38.56 -3.39
C VAL A 49 3.37 -37.35 -2.56
N LEU A 50 2.11 -36.93 -2.64
CA LEU A 50 1.62 -35.76 -1.90
C LEU A 50 1.22 -36.15 -0.47
N ARG A 51 1.31 -35.21 0.45
CA ARG A 51 0.89 -35.37 1.85
C ARG A 51 -0.64 -35.51 1.96
N PRO A 52 -1.16 -36.33 2.92
CA PRO A 52 -2.60 -36.57 3.05
C PRO A 52 -3.43 -35.34 3.41
N ASP A 53 -2.87 -34.45 4.21
CA ASP A 53 -3.51 -33.18 4.63
C ASP A 53 -3.82 -32.27 3.43
N LEU A 54 -3.02 -32.32 2.37
CA LEU A 54 -3.25 -31.63 1.12
C LEU A 54 -4.28 -32.35 0.22
N ALA A 55 -4.37 -33.69 0.31
CA ALA A 55 -5.34 -34.48 -0.46
C ALA A 55 -6.79 -34.15 -0.06
N LEU A 56 -7.05 -33.95 1.23
CA LEU A 56 -8.38 -33.61 1.77
C LEU A 56 -8.87 -32.22 1.30
N SER A 57 -7.94 -31.30 1.03
CA SER A 57 -8.25 -29.94 0.52
C SER A 57 -8.57 -29.93 -0.98
N LEU A 58 -8.23 -31.00 -1.71
CA LEU A 58 -8.33 -31.08 -3.18
C LEU A 58 -9.68 -31.63 -3.70
N GLY A 59 -10.57 -32.12 -2.84
CA GLY A 59 -11.91 -32.61 -3.20
C GLY A 59 -11.94 -33.38 -4.54
N GLY A 60 -11.72 -34.64 -4.54
CA GLY A 60 -11.67 -35.72 -5.56
C GLY A 60 -11.89 -35.47 -7.08
N SER A 61 -12.57 -34.40 -7.51
CA SER A 61 -12.96 -34.20 -8.92
C SER A 61 -12.04 -33.20 -9.71
N PRO A 62 -11.54 -32.10 -9.14
CA PRO A 62 -10.67 -31.15 -9.86
C PRO A 62 -9.26 -31.70 -10.14
N PHE A 63 -8.74 -32.51 -9.23
CA PHE A 63 -7.39 -33.12 -9.31
C PHE A 63 -7.19 -33.95 -10.56
N THR A 64 -8.12 -34.86 -10.86
CA THR A 64 -8.05 -35.78 -12.01
C THR A 64 -8.10 -35.05 -13.37
N ARG A 65 -8.76 -33.89 -13.42
CA ARG A 65 -8.85 -33.07 -14.63
C ARG A 65 -7.55 -32.32 -14.93
N GLU A 66 -6.90 -31.76 -13.90
CA GLU A 66 -5.66 -30.99 -14.06
C GLU A 66 -4.47 -31.86 -14.38
N VAL A 67 -4.43 -33.05 -13.80
CA VAL A 67 -3.40 -34.08 -14.10
C VAL A 67 -3.50 -34.53 -15.57
N ARG A 68 -4.70 -34.81 -16.08
CA ARG A 68 -4.89 -35.17 -17.48
C ARG A 68 -4.42 -34.10 -18.46
N ILE A 69 -4.53 -32.85 -18.06
CA ILE A 69 -4.17 -31.71 -18.90
C ILE A 69 -2.64 -31.51 -18.87
N THR A 70 -2.00 -31.69 -17.70
CA THR A 70 -0.51 -31.62 -17.58
C THR A 70 0.16 -32.79 -18.34
N ALA A 71 -0.46 -33.95 -18.34
CA ALA A 71 0.00 -35.10 -19.15
C ALA A 71 -0.07 -34.84 -20.67
N SER A 72 -0.84 -33.86 -21.13
CA SER A 72 -0.91 -33.47 -22.57
C SER A 72 0.23 -32.56 -23.02
N LEU A 73 1.03 -31.95 -22.10
CA LEU A 73 2.14 -31.09 -22.43
C LEU A 73 3.37 -31.93 -22.84
N GLN A 74 3.57 -32.14 -24.13
CA GLN A 74 4.74 -32.82 -24.70
C GLN A 74 5.71 -31.80 -25.28
N HIS A 75 6.84 -31.59 -24.61
CA HIS A 75 7.88 -30.68 -25.07
C HIS A 75 9.25 -31.10 -24.51
N PRO A 76 10.37 -30.97 -25.26
CA PRO A 76 11.69 -31.41 -24.79
C PRO A 76 12.13 -30.71 -23.49
N ASN A 77 11.67 -29.51 -23.24
CA ASN A 77 12.01 -28.74 -22.03
C ASN A 77 10.94 -28.79 -20.94
N ILE A 78 9.99 -29.73 -20.98
CA ILE A 78 8.96 -29.97 -19.96
C ILE A 78 9.02 -31.41 -19.51
N LEU A 79 9.10 -31.67 -18.21
CA LEU A 79 9.02 -33.00 -17.63
C LEU A 79 7.56 -33.47 -17.64
N THR A 80 7.25 -34.41 -18.50
CA THR A 80 5.88 -34.93 -18.71
C THR A 80 5.48 -35.86 -17.58
N VAL A 81 4.23 -35.79 -17.12
CA VAL A 81 3.64 -36.78 -16.22
C VAL A 81 3.25 -38.02 -17.01
N LEU A 82 3.79 -39.20 -16.64
CA LEU A 82 3.54 -40.48 -17.29
C LEU A 82 2.25 -41.14 -16.77
N ASP A 83 1.99 -40.99 -15.48
CA ASP A 83 0.85 -41.60 -14.81
C ASP A 83 0.52 -40.87 -13.50
N SER A 84 -0.66 -41.14 -12.95
CA SER A 84 -1.09 -40.58 -11.67
C SER A 84 -2.14 -41.46 -11.04
N GLY A 85 -2.21 -41.45 -9.72
CA GLY A 85 -3.17 -42.28 -8.98
C GLY A 85 -3.22 -41.88 -7.51
N GLU A 86 -3.86 -42.78 -6.76
CA GLU A 86 -3.90 -42.74 -5.31
C GLU A 86 -3.46 -44.09 -4.76
N ALA A 87 -2.52 -44.10 -3.80
CA ALA A 87 -2.02 -45.31 -3.16
C ALA A 87 -1.92 -45.08 -1.65
N ALA A 88 -2.49 -45.97 -0.85
CA ALA A 88 -2.57 -45.84 0.60
C ALA A 88 -3.15 -44.49 1.10
N GLY A 89 -4.11 -43.92 0.39
CA GLY A 89 -4.70 -42.62 0.70
C GLY A 89 -3.84 -41.38 0.32
N HIS A 90 -2.76 -41.61 -0.43
CA HIS A 90 -1.85 -40.57 -0.92
C HIS A 90 -1.96 -40.41 -2.43
N PRO A 91 -2.30 -39.25 -2.93
CA PRO A 91 -2.19 -38.93 -4.35
C PRO A 91 -0.72 -38.94 -4.79
N TYR A 92 -0.46 -39.52 -5.97
CA TYR A 92 0.88 -39.58 -6.53
C TYR A 92 0.92 -39.27 -8.02
N PHE A 93 2.09 -38.85 -8.50
CA PHE A 93 2.44 -38.67 -9.91
C PHE A 93 3.67 -39.47 -10.26
N VAL A 94 3.65 -40.06 -11.44
CA VAL A 94 4.79 -40.78 -12.01
C VAL A 94 5.35 -39.95 -13.16
N MET A 95 6.63 -39.73 -13.15
CA MET A 95 7.35 -38.98 -14.18
C MET A 95 8.68 -39.70 -14.53
N PRO A 96 9.28 -39.43 -15.69
CA PRO A 96 10.60 -39.97 -16.01
C PRO A 96 11.61 -39.62 -14.93
N TYR A 97 12.47 -40.55 -14.54
CA TYR A 97 13.61 -40.21 -13.71
C TYR A 97 14.66 -39.47 -14.54
N VAL A 98 15.00 -38.27 -14.12
CA VAL A 98 16.03 -37.43 -14.75
C VAL A 98 17.32 -37.60 -13.97
N ALA A 99 18.28 -38.33 -14.57
CA ALA A 99 19.62 -38.46 -14.00
C ALA A 99 20.37 -37.12 -14.17
N GLY A 100 20.47 -36.36 -13.07
CA GLY A 100 21.13 -35.06 -13.07
C GLY A 100 20.86 -34.26 -11.79
N GLU A 101 21.24 -33.00 -11.79
CA GLU A 101 21.03 -32.08 -10.68
C GLU A 101 20.01 -31.00 -11.07
N SER A 102 19.39 -30.35 -10.09
CA SER A 102 18.61 -29.15 -10.36
C SER A 102 19.52 -27.95 -10.59
N LEU A 103 19.03 -26.93 -11.31
CA LEU A 103 19.74 -25.66 -11.45
C LEU A 103 20.04 -25.02 -10.08
N GLY A 104 19.17 -25.26 -9.08
CA GLY A 104 19.42 -24.81 -7.71
C GLY A 104 20.65 -25.45 -7.07
N GLN A 105 20.83 -26.77 -7.20
CA GLN A 105 22.02 -27.49 -6.74
C GLN A 105 23.27 -27.03 -7.49
N ARG A 106 23.14 -26.80 -8.81
CA ARG A 106 24.22 -26.27 -9.64
C ARG A 106 24.68 -24.88 -9.17
N LEU A 107 23.73 -23.96 -8.90
CA LEU A 107 24.04 -22.61 -8.43
C LEU A 107 24.62 -22.60 -7.01
N GLN A 108 24.19 -23.52 -6.15
CA GLN A 108 24.81 -23.70 -4.83
C GLN A 108 26.28 -24.10 -4.93
N ARG A 109 26.62 -24.96 -5.89
CA ARG A 109 27.97 -25.45 -6.12
C ARG A 109 28.87 -24.44 -6.84
N GLU A 110 28.36 -23.78 -7.89
CA GLU A 110 29.15 -22.92 -8.76
C GLU A 110 28.96 -21.42 -8.55
N SER A 111 27.99 -21.03 -7.74
CA SER A 111 27.58 -19.65 -7.45
C SER A 111 27.11 -18.86 -8.67
N ARG A 112 27.69 -19.05 -9.84
CA ARG A 112 27.34 -18.36 -11.11
C ARG A 112 27.65 -19.24 -12.32
N LEU A 113 26.85 -19.09 -13.38
CA LEU A 113 27.09 -19.74 -14.67
C LEU A 113 27.82 -18.78 -15.64
N SER A 114 28.37 -19.30 -16.74
CA SER A 114 28.80 -18.47 -17.85
C SER A 114 27.61 -17.69 -18.44
N ILE A 115 27.84 -16.58 -19.12
CA ILE A 115 26.74 -15.79 -19.70
C ILE A 115 26.03 -16.60 -20.78
N GLU A 116 26.78 -17.28 -21.59
CA GLU A 116 26.30 -18.12 -22.68
C GLU A 116 25.45 -19.27 -22.16
N GLU A 117 25.90 -19.94 -21.12
CA GLU A 117 25.17 -21.05 -20.50
C GLU A 117 23.89 -20.56 -19.82
N ALA A 118 23.95 -19.48 -19.04
CA ALA A 118 22.78 -18.92 -18.35
C ALA A 118 21.70 -18.48 -19.35
N VAL A 119 22.10 -17.83 -20.44
CA VAL A 119 21.18 -17.41 -21.51
C VAL A 119 20.59 -18.59 -22.25
N ARG A 120 21.39 -19.62 -22.58
CA ARG A 120 20.92 -20.83 -23.25
C ARG A 120 19.89 -21.58 -22.41
N LEU A 121 20.19 -21.85 -21.12
CA LEU A 121 19.27 -22.51 -20.20
C LEU A 121 17.97 -21.70 -20.01
N ALA A 122 18.07 -20.39 -19.85
CA ALA A 122 16.90 -19.52 -19.74
C ALA A 122 16.05 -19.50 -21.03
N ALA A 123 16.69 -19.57 -22.20
CA ALA A 123 16.00 -19.65 -23.49
C ALA A 123 15.25 -21.01 -23.64
N GLU A 124 15.87 -22.11 -23.24
CA GLU A 124 15.25 -23.44 -23.23
C GLU A 124 14.02 -23.48 -22.29
N VAL A 125 14.13 -22.91 -21.08
CA VAL A 125 12.98 -22.78 -20.15
C VAL A 125 11.90 -21.88 -20.75
N ALA A 126 12.27 -20.76 -21.36
CA ALA A 126 11.30 -19.85 -22.01
C ALA A 126 10.54 -20.54 -23.15
N ASP A 127 11.20 -21.47 -23.89
CA ASP A 127 10.55 -22.26 -24.95
C ASP A 127 9.51 -23.22 -24.39
N GLY A 128 9.87 -23.94 -23.34
CA GLY A 128 8.92 -24.80 -22.61
C GLY A 128 7.72 -24.01 -22.03
N LEU A 129 7.97 -22.84 -21.42
CA LEU A 129 6.91 -21.96 -20.94
C LEU A 129 6.01 -21.46 -22.08
N ALA A 130 6.58 -21.10 -23.23
CA ALA A 130 5.79 -20.65 -24.38
C ALA A 130 4.84 -21.73 -24.88
N HIS A 131 5.28 -22.99 -24.90
CA HIS A 131 4.45 -24.15 -25.24
C HIS A 131 3.29 -24.31 -24.22
N ALA A 132 3.58 -24.26 -22.93
CA ALA A 132 2.57 -24.39 -21.89
C ALA A 132 1.56 -23.22 -21.90
N HIS A 133 2.02 -21.98 -22.07
CA HIS A 133 1.16 -20.79 -22.14
C HIS A 133 0.21 -20.84 -23.36
N LYS A 134 0.68 -21.34 -24.49
CA LYS A 134 -0.18 -21.54 -25.68
C LYS A 134 -1.28 -22.56 -25.43
N ALA A 135 -1.03 -23.56 -24.60
CA ALA A 135 -2.02 -24.53 -24.15
C ALA A 135 -2.91 -24.00 -22.99
N GLY A 136 -2.72 -22.75 -22.56
CA GLY A 136 -3.51 -22.12 -21.49
C GLY A 136 -2.99 -22.39 -20.08
N PHE A 137 -1.75 -22.90 -19.92
CA PHE A 137 -1.16 -23.24 -18.61
C PHE A 137 -0.13 -22.22 -18.18
N VAL A 138 -0.20 -21.77 -16.93
CA VAL A 138 0.78 -20.93 -16.25
C VAL A 138 1.41 -21.75 -15.13
N HIS A 139 2.74 -21.76 -15.04
CA HIS A 139 3.48 -22.60 -14.08
C HIS A 139 3.38 -22.11 -12.64
N ARG A 140 3.52 -20.80 -12.42
CA ARG A 140 3.38 -20.07 -11.14
C ARG A 140 4.44 -20.34 -10.07
N ASP A 141 5.38 -21.28 -10.27
CA ASP A 141 6.45 -21.60 -9.31
C ASP A 141 7.79 -21.86 -10.03
N ILE A 142 8.16 -21.01 -10.98
CA ILE A 142 9.46 -21.08 -11.65
C ILE A 142 10.54 -20.61 -10.68
N LYS A 143 11.46 -21.52 -10.35
CA LYS A 143 12.63 -21.30 -9.49
C LYS A 143 13.74 -22.28 -9.84
N PRO A 144 15.00 -22.04 -9.42
CA PRO A 144 16.11 -22.92 -9.77
C PRO A 144 15.91 -24.38 -9.36
N GLY A 145 15.21 -24.64 -8.25
CA GLY A 145 14.92 -26.01 -7.80
C GLY A 145 13.94 -26.79 -8.67
N ASN A 146 13.11 -26.09 -9.47
CA ASN A 146 12.13 -26.69 -10.40
C ASN A 146 12.63 -26.74 -11.86
N ILE A 147 13.92 -26.48 -12.07
CA ILE A 147 14.58 -26.60 -13.37
C ILE A 147 15.63 -27.70 -13.23
N LEU A 148 15.38 -28.85 -13.84
CA LEU A 148 16.29 -29.98 -13.85
C LEU A 148 17.26 -29.89 -15.03
N LEU A 149 18.50 -30.30 -14.83
CA LEU A 149 19.54 -30.28 -15.84
C LEU A 149 19.86 -31.73 -16.28
N SER A 150 19.51 -32.08 -17.51
CA SER A 150 19.78 -33.38 -18.11
C SER A 150 20.69 -33.22 -19.31
N HIS A 151 21.85 -33.85 -19.30
CA HIS A 151 22.85 -33.74 -20.38
C HIS A 151 23.16 -32.31 -20.82
N GLY A 152 23.11 -31.35 -19.85
CA GLY A 152 23.37 -29.96 -20.10
C GLY A 152 22.15 -29.14 -20.58
N HIS A 153 20.97 -29.74 -20.75
CA HIS A 153 19.73 -29.07 -21.18
C HIS A 153 18.78 -28.88 -20.00
N ALA A 154 18.01 -27.78 -20.03
CA ALA A 154 17.02 -27.44 -19.01
C ALA A 154 15.67 -28.12 -19.26
N MET A 155 15.09 -28.70 -18.20
CA MET A 155 13.74 -29.24 -18.21
C MET A 155 12.95 -28.67 -17.03
N ILE A 156 11.75 -28.17 -17.30
CA ILE A 156 10.84 -27.62 -16.29
C ILE A 156 10.12 -28.79 -15.60
N ALA A 157 10.29 -28.88 -14.28
CA ALA A 157 9.59 -29.85 -13.45
C ALA A 157 8.42 -29.19 -12.70
N ASP A 158 7.50 -30.00 -12.18
CA ASP A 158 6.42 -29.56 -11.29
C ASP A 158 5.34 -28.64 -11.92
N PHE A 159 5.02 -28.84 -13.21
CA PHE A 159 3.86 -28.23 -13.83
C PHE A 159 2.55 -28.67 -13.17
N GLY A 160 1.66 -27.72 -12.86
CA GLY A 160 0.26 -28.00 -12.53
C GLY A 160 -0.08 -28.28 -11.07
N VAL A 161 0.92 -28.63 -10.19
CA VAL A 161 0.66 -28.92 -8.76
C VAL A 161 0.19 -27.64 -8.01
N ALA A 162 0.62 -26.46 -8.45
CA ALA A 162 0.28 -25.20 -7.79
C ALA A 162 -1.14 -24.69 -8.05
N LYS A 163 -1.79 -25.15 -9.14
CA LYS A 163 -3.16 -24.74 -9.49
C LYS A 163 -4.22 -25.64 -8.85
N ALA A 164 -3.89 -26.91 -8.61
CA ALA A 164 -4.75 -27.81 -7.86
C ALA A 164 -4.88 -27.41 -6.39
N LEU A 165 -3.88 -26.67 -5.89
CA LEU A 165 -3.84 -26.05 -4.57
C LEU A 165 -4.17 -24.56 -4.72
N GLU A 166 -5.37 -24.16 -5.10
CA GLU A 166 -5.85 -22.77 -5.07
C GLU A 166 -5.92 -22.17 -3.65
N MET A 167 -4.94 -22.49 -2.84
CA MET A 167 -4.65 -21.74 -1.62
C MET A 167 -3.97 -20.44 -2.02
N SER A 168 -4.50 -19.30 -1.60
CA SER A 168 -3.93 -17.99 -1.88
C SER A 168 -2.47 -17.91 -1.41
N ALA A 169 -1.66 -17.09 -2.05
CA ALA A 169 -0.26 -16.86 -1.61
C ALA A 169 -0.19 -16.45 -0.13
N ALA A 170 -1.26 -15.84 0.41
CA ALA A 170 -1.39 -15.49 1.83
C ALA A 170 -1.56 -16.70 2.74
N ASP A 171 -2.29 -17.74 2.33
CA ASP A 171 -2.44 -18.98 3.12
C ASP A 171 -1.13 -19.77 3.18
N ARG A 172 -0.34 -19.70 2.11
CA ARG A 172 1.00 -20.31 2.08
C ARG A 172 2.02 -19.59 2.97
N LEU A 173 1.85 -18.29 3.20
CA LEU A 173 2.74 -17.48 4.03
C LEU A 173 2.51 -17.67 5.53
N THR A 174 1.36 -18.18 5.94
CA THR A 174 0.99 -18.38 7.35
C THR A 174 1.27 -19.77 7.89
N GLU A 175 1.39 -20.78 7.03
CA GLU A 175 1.83 -22.11 7.46
C GLU A 175 3.36 -22.18 7.56
N SER A 176 3.85 -22.45 8.75
CA SER A 176 5.25 -22.61 9.13
C SER A 176 5.94 -23.70 8.29
N GLY A 177 6.52 -23.35 7.16
CA GLY A 177 7.21 -24.32 6.28
C GLY A 177 7.76 -23.75 4.97
N PHE A 178 7.46 -22.50 4.61
CA PHE A 178 8.05 -21.91 3.41
C PHE A 178 9.50 -21.49 3.66
N ALA A 179 10.43 -22.15 2.98
CA ALA A 179 11.81 -21.72 2.92
C ALA A 179 11.88 -20.31 2.31
N VAL A 180 12.59 -19.40 2.95
CA VAL A 180 12.85 -18.01 2.53
C VAL A 180 13.29 -17.90 1.06
N GLY A 181 13.81 -18.97 0.46
CA GLY A 181 14.28 -19.04 -0.91
C GLY A 181 13.19 -18.97 -2.00
N THR A 182 12.00 -19.51 -1.78
CA THR A 182 10.96 -19.60 -2.84
C THR A 182 10.35 -18.23 -3.20
N VAL A 183 10.25 -17.34 -2.23
CA VAL A 183 9.61 -16.03 -2.37
C VAL A 183 10.43 -15.07 -3.24
N SER A 184 11.73 -15.30 -3.38
CA SER A 184 12.64 -14.45 -4.16
C SER A 184 12.39 -14.45 -5.67
N TYR A 185 11.61 -15.42 -6.17
CA TYR A 185 11.26 -15.55 -7.59
C TYR A 185 9.80 -15.23 -7.90
N MET A 186 9.00 -14.95 -6.88
CA MET A 186 7.56 -14.66 -7.01
C MET A 186 7.35 -13.31 -7.70
N SER A 187 6.44 -13.25 -8.66
CA SER A 187 6.13 -11.97 -9.32
C SER A 187 5.31 -11.04 -8.40
N PRO A 188 5.37 -9.70 -8.62
CA PRO A 188 4.61 -8.74 -7.80
C PRO A 188 3.11 -9.03 -7.76
N GLU A 189 2.49 -9.44 -8.88
CA GLU A 189 1.08 -9.79 -8.96
C GLU A 189 0.73 -11.08 -8.24
N GLN A 190 1.65 -12.06 -8.18
CA GLN A 190 1.48 -13.26 -7.35
C GLN A 190 1.54 -12.93 -5.86
N ALA A 191 2.43 -12.00 -5.49
CA ALA A 191 2.57 -11.52 -4.12
C ALA A 191 1.40 -10.63 -3.68
N GLY A 192 0.80 -9.86 -4.60
CA GLY A 192 -0.24 -8.86 -4.36
C GLY A 192 -1.65 -9.29 -4.75
N ALA A 193 -1.93 -10.58 -4.98
CA ALA A 193 -3.22 -11.13 -5.44
C ALA A 193 -3.75 -10.49 -6.75
N GLY A 194 -2.86 -10.05 -7.63
CA GLY A 194 -3.19 -9.61 -8.98
C GLY A 194 -3.57 -10.78 -9.90
N LYS A 195 -4.08 -10.47 -11.10
CA LYS A 195 -4.35 -11.51 -12.11
C LYS A 195 -3.03 -12.11 -12.58
N VAL A 196 -2.83 -13.39 -12.30
CA VAL A 196 -1.65 -14.16 -12.67
C VAL A 196 -1.86 -14.78 -14.06
N ASP A 197 -0.98 -14.44 -15.01
CA ASP A 197 -0.93 -15.02 -16.34
C ASP A 197 0.51 -15.44 -16.72
N GLY A 198 0.75 -15.82 -17.98
CA GLY A 198 2.08 -16.28 -18.42
C GLY A 198 3.22 -15.28 -18.23
N ARG A 199 2.92 -13.99 -18.06
CA ARG A 199 3.93 -12.95 -17.80
C ARG A 199 4.49 -13.04 -16.38
N SER A 200 3.79 -13.71 -15.47
CA SER A 200 4.31 -14.02 -14.12
C SER A 200 5.46 -15.03 -14.20
N ASP A 201 5.34 -16.06 -15.05
CA ASP A 201 6.43 -17.03 -15.26
C ASP A 201 7.64 -16.38 -15.95
N ILE A 202 7.42 -15.43 -16.86
CA ILE A 202 8.50 -14.65 -17.49
C ILE A 202 9.28 -13.86 -16.42
N TYR A 203 8.58 -13.24 -15.47
CA TYR A 203 9.21 -12.54 -14.36
C TYR A 203 10.05 -13.49 -13.49
N SER A 204 9.48 -14.63 -13.10
CA SER A 204 10.15 -15.64 -12.29
C SER A 204 11.38 -16.18 -12.99
N LEU A 205 11.29 -16.46 -14.29
CA LEU A 205 12.43 -16.89 -15.10
C LEU A 205 13.53 -15.82 -15.20
N ALA A 206 13.16 -14.56 -15.29
CA ALA A 206 14.11 -13.46 -15.27
C ALA A 206 14.81 -13.31 -13.91
N CYS A 207 14.14 -13.62 -12.78
CA CYS A 207 14.78 -13.73 -11.47
C CYS A 207 15.81 -14.87 -11.42
N VAL A 208 15.46 -16.03 -11.99
CA VAL A 208 16.38 -17.18 -12.12
C VAL A 208 17.60 -16.84 -12.98
N LEU A 209 17.39 -16.21 -14.13
CA LEU A 209 18.47 -15.76 -15.01
C LEU A 209 19.37 -14.71 -14.32
N TYR A 210 18.76 -13.76 -13.61
CA TYR A 210 19.51 -12.77 -12.86
C TYR A 210 20.41 -13.46 -11.81
N GLU A 211 19.88 -14.41 -11.05
CA GLU A 211 20.65 -15.18 -10.08
C GLU A 211 21.75 -16.01 -10.74
N ALA A 212 21.47 -16.72 -11.83
CA ALA A 212 22.45 -17.49 -12.56
C ALA A 212 23.63 -16.62 -13.06
N LEU A 213 23.39 -15.36 -13.33
CA LEU A 213 24.41 -14.37 -13.74
C LEU A 213 25.07 -13.66 -12.56
N ALA A 214 24.34 -13.29 -11.54
CA ALA A 214 24.81 -12.49 -10.41
C ALA A 214 25.28 -13.32 -9.20
N GLY A 215 24.78 -14.55 -9.04
CA GLY A 215 25.00 -15.43 -7.91
C GLY A 215 23.98 -15.23 -6.77
N THR A 216 23.08 -14.28 -6.92
CA THR A 216 21.98 -14.02 -5.96
C THR A 216 20.76 -13.50 -6.71
N PRO A 217 19.54 -13.79 -6.26
CA PRO A 217 18.32 -13.24 -6.83
C PRO A 217 18.29 -11.70 -6.81
N PRO A 218 17.50 -11.04 -7.69
CA PRO A 218 17.46 -9.57 -7.78
C PRO A 218 16.95 -8.91 -6.50
N PHE A 219 16.07 -9.60 -5.76
CA PHE A 219 15.51 -9.11 -4.51
C PHE A 219 15.72 -10.12 -3.39
N THR A 220 16.48 -9.70 -2.37
CA THR A 220 16.78 -10.51 -1.18
C THR A 220 16.43 -9.71 0.08
N GLY A 221 16.20 -10.38 1.20
CA GLY A 221 15.86 -9.69 2.46
C GLY A 221 15.91 -10.61 3.66
N PRO A 222 15.91 -10.04 4.89
CA PRO A 222 15.99 -10.80 6.13
C PRO A 222 14.70 -11.56 6.48
N SER A 223 13.59 -11.28 5.80
CA SER A 223 12.31 -11.96 5.99
C SER A 223 11.54 -12.04 4.66
N VAL A 224 10.58 -12.96 4.60
CA VAL A 224 9.66 -13.13 3.47
C VAL A 224 8.99 -11.80 3.11
N GLN A 225 8.48 -11.08 4.11
CA GLN A 225 7.83 -9.79 3.92
C GLN A 225 8.77 -8.72 3.36
N ALA A 226 10.04 -8.72 3.80
CA ALA A 226 11.04 -7.80 3.27
C ALA A 226 11.36 -8.09 1.80
N ILE A 227 11.44 -9.36 1.41
CA ILE A 227 11.66 -9.76 0.01
C ILE A 227 10.46 -9.34 -0.85
N LEU A 228 9.23 -9.61 -0.42
CA LEU A 228 8.02 -9.23 -1.13
C LEU A 228 7.87 -7.72 -1.29
N ALA A 229 8.17 -6.96 -0.24
CA ALA A 229 8.13 -5.50 -0.30
C ALA A 229 9.15 -4.93 -1.30
N ARG A 230 10.38 -5.46 -1.26
CA ARG A 230 11.43 -5.06 -2.22
C ARG A 230 11.08 -5.46 -3.64
N ASN A 231 10.54 -6.66 -3.82
CA ASN A 231 10.08 -7.13 -5.11
C ASN A 231 8.97 -6.22 -5.69
N ALA A 232 8.05 -5.73 -4.87
CA ALA A 232 6.96 -4.87 -5.32
C ALA A 232 7.41 -3.43 -5.64
N ILE A 233 8.42 -2.88 -4.94
CA ILE A 233 8.70 -1.45 -4.92
C ILE A 233 10.10 -1.09 -5.41
N ASP A 234 11.14 -1.87 -5.04
CA ASP A 234 12.52 -1.51 -5.36
C ASP A 234 12.78 -1.59 -6.87
N PRO A 235 13.54 -0.65 -7.44
CA PRO A 235 13.98 -0.75 -8.83
C PRO A 235 14.82 -2.03 -9.03
N VAL A 236 14.76 -2.60 -10.23
CA VAL A 236 15.56 -3.77 -10.58
C VAL A 236 17.03 -3.41 -10.46
N PRO A 237 17.84 -4.14 -9.65
CA PRO A 237 19.26 -3.87 -9.54
C PRO A 237 19.95 -4.08 -10.90
N ASN A 238 20.75 -3.11 -11.32
CA ASN A 238 21.40 -3.22 -12.64
C ASN A 238 22.41 -4.38 -12.66
N ILE A 239 22.10 -5.44 -13.42
CA ILE A 239 22.93 -6.64 -13.53
C ILE A 239 24.38 -6.32 -13.95
N ARG A 240 24.59 -5.29 -14.75
CA ARG A 240 25.92 -4.87 -15.21
C ARG A 240 26.77 -4.26 -14.10
N THR A 241 26.18 -3.82 -13.01
CA THR A 241 26.92 -3.41 -11.83
C THR A 241 27.57 -4.61 -11.14
N VAL A 242 26.89 -5.77 -11.12
CA VAL A 242 27.39 -7.00 -10.51
C VAL A 242 28.23 -7.82 -11.48
N ARG A 243 27.88 -7.79 -12.79
CA ARG A 243 28.57 -8.51 -13.86
C ARG A 243 28.75 -7.61 -15.09
N PRO A 244 29.81 -6.81 -15.14
CA PRO A 244 30.06 -5.85 -16.23
C PRO A 244 30.16 -6.47 -17.63
N ALA A 245 30.49 -7.77 -17.73
CA ALA A 245 30.57 -8.51 -19.00
C ALA A 245 29.20 -8.77 -19.64
N VAL A 246 28.10 -8.57 -18.94
CA VAL A 246 26.72 -8.67 -19.48
C VAL A 246 26.51 -7.57 -20.51
N SER A 247 26.06 -7.95 -21.72
CA SER A 247 25.82 -6.99 -22.81
C SER A 247 24.69 -6.00 -22.42
N PRO A 248 24.70 -4.77 -22.96
CA PRO A 248 23.58 -3.84 -22.76
C PRO A 248 22.23 -4.41 -23.20
N ALA A 249 22.23 -5.21 -24.29
CA ALA A 249 21.03 -5.85 -24.82
C ALA A 249 20.47 -6.89 -23.83
N LEU A 250 21.33 -7.74 -23.25
CA LEU A 250 20.92 -8.73 -22.25
C LEU A 250 20.41 -8.05 -20.96
N ALA A 251 21.10 -7.00 -20.51
CA ALA A 251 20.65 -6.22 -19.35
C ALA A 251 19.28 -5.56 -19.59
N ALA A 252 19.02 -5.04 -20.77
CA ALA A 252 17.73 -4.47 -21.15
C ALA A 252 16.61 -5.54 -21.19
N ALA A 253 16.92 -6.73 -21.75
CA ALA A 253 15.96 -7.85 -21.76
C ALA A 253 15.60 -8.32 -20.34
N ILE A 254 16.59 -8.45 -19.44
CA ILE A 254 16.36 -8.79 -18.03
C ILE A 254 15.52 -7.71 -17.33
N ASN A 255 15.85 -6.44 -17.50
CA ASN A 255 15.11 -5.32 -16.88
C ASN A 255 13.65 -5.26 -17.37
N MET A 256 13.41 -5.48 -18.66
CA MET A 256 12.06 -5.53 -19.22
C MET A 256 11.27 -6.72 -18.67
N ALA A 257 11.87 -7.91 -18.57
CA ALA A 257 11.22 -9.08 -18.01
C ALA A 257 10.91 -8.93 -16.49
N LEU A 258 11.73 -8.16 -15.76
CA LEU A 258 11.57 -7.83 -14.34
C LEU A 258 10.75 -6.56 -14.08
N ALA A 259 10.09 -5.99 -15.10
CA ALA A 259 9.20 -4.86 -14.90
C ALA A 259 8.10 -5.19 -13.88
N LYS A 260 7.75 -4.21 -13.02
CA LYS A 260 6.81 -4.43 -11.91
C LYS A 260 5.39 -4.64 -12.42
N VAL A 261 5.02 -3.91 -13.45
CA VAL A 261 3.71 -4.00 -14.11
C VAL A 261 3.78 -5.07 -15.21
N PRO A 262 2.90 -6.09 -15.20
CA PRO A 262 2.94 -7.17 -16.20
C PRO A 262 2.85 -6.68 -17.66
N GLU A 263 2.19 -5.55 -17.89
CA GLU A 263 2.02 -4.91 -19.20
C GLU A 263 3.33 -4.37 -19.77
N ASP A 264 4.29 -4.04 -18.93
CA ASP A 264 5.60 -3.52 -19.32
C ASP A 264 6.62 -4.64 -19.59
N ARG A 265 6.25 -5.91 -19.40
CA ARG A 265 7.06 -7.10 -19.68
C ARG A 265 6.88 -7.57 -21.12
N PHE A 266 7.64 -8.60 -21.48
CA PHE A 266 7.38 -9.31 -22.74
C PHE A 266 5.97 -9.91 -22.74
N ALA A 267 5.25 -9.75 -23.84
CA ALA A 267 3.87 -10.25 -23.97
C ALA A 267 3.79 -11.79 -23.95
N THR A 268 4.85 -12.46 -24.41
CA THR A 268 4.95 -13.93 -24.47
C THR A 268 6.35 -14.41 -24.08
N ALA A 269 6.42 -15.64 -23.57
CA ALA A 269 7.71 -16.28 -23.26
C ALA A 269 8.57 -16.49 -24.51
N SER A 270 7.97 -16.70 -25.70
CA SER A 270 8.70 -16.75 -26.96
C SER A 270 9.40 -15.41 -27.26
N ALA A 271 8.74 -14.27 -27.04
CA ALA A 271 9.35 -12.96 -27.26
C ALA A 271 10.54 -12.71 -26.30
N PHE A 272 10.44 -13.19 -25.06
CA PHE A 272 11.57 -13.14 -24.12
C PHE A 272 12.72 -14.04 -24.55
N ARG A 273 12.43 -15.29 -24.96
CA ARG A 273 13.44 -16.20 -25.54
C ARG A 273 14.20 -15.57 -26.70
N ASP A 274 13.47 -15.00 -27.65
CA ASP A 274 14.07 -14.40 -28.84
C ASP A 274 14.96 -13.20 -28.50
N ALA A 275 14.56 -12.38 -27.53
CA ALA A 275 15.38 -11.28 -27.01
C ALA A 275 16.66 -11.78 -26.31
N LEU A 276 16.57 -12.88 -25.55
CA LEU A 276 17.73 -13.51 -24.92
C LEU A 276 18.73 -14.01 -25.96
N LEU A 277 18.28 -14.73 -26.98
CA LEU A 277 19.14 -15.28 -28.05
C LEU A 277 19.79 -14.14 -28.89
N GLN A 278 19.05 -13.10 -29.22
CA GLN A 278 19.57 -11.93 -29.92
C GLN A 278 20.64 -11.18 -29.11
N SER A 279 20.55 -11.19 -27.78
CA SER A 279 21.47 -10.48 -26.90
C SER A 279 22.90 -11.06 -26.89
N VAL A 280 23.06 -12.31 -27.33
CA VAL A 280 24.36 -13.03 -27.43
C VAL A 280 24.89 -13.06 -28.85
N THR A 281 24.02 -12.95 -29.88
CA THR A 281 24.39 -13.09 -31.30
C THR A 281 24.80 -11.78 -31.99
N THR A 282 24.70 -10.63 -31.33
CA THR A 282 25.15 -9.35 -31.90
C THR A 282 26.67 -9.22 -31.75
N PRO A 283 27.46 -9.33 -32.83
CA PRO A 283 28.90 -9.08 -32.74
C PRO A 283 29.10 -7.61 -32.43
N SER A 284 29.74 -7.29 -31.35
CA SER A 284 30.34 -5.98 -31.16
C SER A 284 31.34 -5.76 -32.26
N LEU A 285 31.09 -4.84 -33.18
CA LEU A 285 32.07 -4.35 -34.13
C LEU A 285 33.18 -3.61 -33.38
N ALA A 286 34.03 -4.38 -32.71
CA ALA A 286 35.30 -3.93 -32.22
C ALA A 286 36.34 -4.44 -33.26
N THR A 287 36.79 -3.55 -34.11
CA THR A 287 37.88 -3.72 -35.09
C THR A 287 39.03 -4.47 -34.43
N ALA A 288 39.33 -5.64 -34.96
CA ALA A 288 40.46 -6.46 -34.56
C ALA A 288 41.78 -5.76 -35.02
N VAL A 289 42.37 -5.00 -34.11
CA VAL A 289 43.77 -4.58 -34.26
C VAL A 289 44.64 -5.64 -33.57
N ARG A 290 45.43 -6.33 -34.35
CA ARG A 290 46.41 -7.33 -33.94
C ARG A 290 47.49 -6.64 -33.09
N PRO A 291 47.74 -7.03 -31.82
CA PRO A 291 48.72 -6.34 -30.98
C PRO A 291 50.16 -6.78 -31.33
N PRO A 292 51.12 -5.85 -31.37
CA PRO A 292 52.51 -6.18 -31.44
C PRO A 292 53.03 -6.75 -30.11
N SER A 293 54.04 -7.62 -30.20
CA SER A 293 54.71 -8.27 -29.07
C SER A 293 55.19 -7.28 -27.99
N ARG A 294 54.72 -7.48 -26.75
CA ARG A 294 54.97 -6.56 -25.62
C ARG A 294 56.20 -6.94 -24.81
N PRO A 295 57.07 -6.01 -24.40
CA PRO A 295 58.23 -6.23 -23.59
C PRO A 295 57.88 -6.54 -22.11
N TRP A 296 58.72 -7.35 -21.46
CA TRP A 296 58.52 -8.01 -20.17
C TRP A 296 58.20 -7.13 -18.95
N TRP A 297 58.54 -5.85 -18.97
CA TRP A 297 58.23 -4.94 -17.87
C TRP A 297 56.73 -4.59 -17.77
N ARG A 298 55.92 -4.77 -18.81
CA ARG A 298 54.46 -4.58 -18.78
C ARG A 298 53.72 -5.68 -17.98
N ARG A 299 54.34 -6.86 -17.83
CA ARG A 299 53.76 -7.92 -16.97
C ARG A 299 53.71 -7.51 -15.50
N ARG A 300 54.66 -6.70 -15.02
CA ARG A 300 54.63 -6.16 -13.64
C ARG A 300 53.57 -5.06 -13.44
N ALA A 301 53.36 -4.22 -14.47
CA ALA A 301 52.31 -3.20 -14.45
C ALA A 301 50.88 -3.79 -14.49
N THR A 302 50.70 -4.91 -15.26
CA THR A 302 49.40 -5.62 -15.29
C THR A 302 49.10 -6.35 -14.00
N LEU A 303 50.10 -6.89 -13.29
CA LEU A 303 49.94 -7.49 -11.98
C LEU A 303 49.63 -6.43 -10.91
N LEU A 304 50.26 -5.25 -11.01
CA LEU A 304 49.97 -4.13 -10.12
C LEU A 304 48.57 -3.55 -10.38
N ALA A 305 48.14 -3.42 -11.62
CA ALA A 305 46.80 -2.99 -12.02
C ALA A 305 45.74 -4.01 -11.63
N ALA A 306 46.04 -5.32 -11.71
CA ALA A 306 45.16 -6.38 -11.23
C ALA A 306 45.06 -6.36 -9.69
N ALA A 307 46.14 -6.13 -8.97
CA ALA A 307 46.11 -5.98 -7.52
C ALA A 307 45.33 -4.74 -7.07
N ILE A 308 45.48 -3.61 -7.75
CA ILE A 308 44.69 -2.39 -7.53
C ILE A 308 43.21 -2.65 -7.88
N GLY A 309 42.93 -3.38 -8.97
CA GLY A 309 41.58 -3.79 -9.36
C GLY A 309 40.91 -4.68 -8.31
N VAL A 310 41.63 -5.64 -7.73
CA VAL A 310 41.15 -6.49 -6.65
C VAL A 310 40.91 -5.69 -5.36
N ILE A 311 41.84 -4.77 -5.02
CA ILE A 311 41.64 -3.89 -3.85
C ILE A 311 40.43 -2.95 -4.07
N ALA A 312 40.28 -2.38 -5.27
CA ALA A 312 39.11 -1.59 -5.62
C ALA A 312 37.82 -2.41 -5.60
N ALA A 313 37.85 -3.63 -6.14
CA ALA A 313 36.71 -4.56 -6.11
C ALA A 313 36.34 -4.97 -4.67
N VAL A 314 37.33 -5.25 -3.83
CA VAL A 314 37.11 -5.53 -2.40
C VAL A 314 36.61 -4.29 -1.66
N ALA A 315 37.11 -3.09 -2.00
CA ALA A 315 36.62 -1.83 -1.42
C ALA A 315 35.18 -1.52 -1.86
N VAL A 316 34.85 -1.76 -3.13
CA VAL A 316 33.49 -1.65 -3.67
C VAL A 316 32.59 -2.71 -3.07
N TRP A 317 33.04 -3.97 -2.97
CA TRP A 317 32.32 -5.05 -2.33
C TRP A 317 32.05 -4.74 -0.85
N ARG A 318 33.07 -4.26 -0.11
CA ARG A 318 32.86 -3.80 1.28
C ARG A 318 31.92 -2.62 1.41
N ARG A 319 31.90 -1.70 0.42
CA ARG A 319 30.92 -0.60 0.40
C ARG A 319 29.50 -1.04 0.05
N THR A 320 29.34 -2.04 -0.81
CA THR A 320 28.02 -2.52 -1.27
C THR A 320 27.41 -3.56 -0.33
N THR A 321 28.25 -4.28 0.45
CA THR A 321 27.79 -5.25 1.47
C THR A 321 27.74 -4.66 2.87
N ALA A 322 28.27 -3.44 3.09
CA ALA A 322 28.11 -2.76 4.36
C ALA A 322 26.64 -2.44 4.61
N ALA A 323 26.11 -2.85 5.75
CA ALA A 323 24.82 -2.37 6.24
C ALA A 323 24.78 -0.84 6.10
N PRO A 324 23.63 -0.25 5.75
CA PRO A 324 23.52 1.20 5.57
C PRO A 324 24.08 1.91 6.82
N PRO A 325 24.86 2.97 6.64
CA PRO A 325 25.55 3.61 7.75
C PRO A 325 24.54 4.11 8.78
N LEU A 326 24.87 3.95 10.06
CA LEU A 326 24.10 4.49 11.16
C LEU A 326 24.16 6.02 11.12
N GLU A 327 23.03 6.66 11.36
CA GLU A 327 22.91 8.12 11.40
C GLU A 327 23.28 8.63 12.79
N ALA A 328 24.37 9.41 12.89
CA ALA A 328 24.91 9.88 14.15
C ALA A 328 23.96 10.78 14.97
N ASN A 329 22.97 11.36 14.32
CA ASN A 329 21.96 12.20 14.96
C ASN A 329 20.65 11.46 15.29
N ARG A 330 20.57 10.14 15.08
CA ARG A 330 19.39 9.34 15.42
C ARG A 330 19.61 8.53 16.68
N VAL A 331 18.67 8.66 17.60
CA VAL A 331 18.70 8.03 18.92
C VAL A 331 17.42 7.25 19.15
N MET A 332 17.53 5.96 19.40
CA MET A 332 16.38 5.14 19.82
C MET A 332 16.16 5.32 21.33
N VAL A 333 14.93 5.56 21.75
CA VAL A 333 14.59 5.63 23.18
C VAL A 333 13.56 4.55 23.50
N TYR A 334 13.92 3.67 24.43
CA TYR A 334 13.04 2.62 24.91
C TYR A 334 12.34 3.01 26.21
N PRO A 335 11.13 2.48 26.50
CA PRO A 335 10.53 2.61 27.82
C PRO A 335 11.46 2.12 28.92
N LEU A 336 11.44 2.79 30.07
CA LEU A 336 12.25 2.40 31.21
C LEU A 336 11.61 1.22 31.96
N VAL A 337 12.45 0.34 32.47
CA VAL A 337 12.03 -0.80 33.29
C VAL A 337 11.52 -0.31 34.65
N LEU A 338 10.32 -0.71 35.02
CA LEU A 338 9.76 -0.44 36.36
C LEU A 338 10.13 -1.58 37.33
N PRO A 339 10.47 -1.31 38.59
CA PRO A 339 10.64 -2.35 39.60
C PRO A 339 9.32 -3.07 39.91
N GLY A 340 9.40 -4.25 40.51
CA GLY A 340 8.19 -5.03 40.85
C GLY A 340 7.31 -4.39 41.92
N ASP A 341 7.90 -3.58 42.77
CA ASP A 341 7.30 -2.82 43.88
C ASP A 341 6.96 -1.37 43.50
N TRP A 342 6.88 -1.07 42.20
CA TRP A 342 6.57 0.27 41.72
C TRP A 342 5.16 0.72 42.15
N SER A 343 5.11 1.78 42.95
CA SER A 343 3.86 2.34 43.51
C SER A 343 3.27 3.49 42.68
N GLY A 344 4.00 3.97 41.67
CA GLY A 344 3.56 5.00 40.74
C GLY A 344 2.77 4.47 39.53
N PRO A 345 2.40 5.34 38.58
CA PRO A 345 1.71 4.96 37.36
C PRO A 345 2.46 3.87 36.58
N ARG A 346 1.75 2.86 36.08
CA ARG A 346 2.36 1.79 35.25
C ARG A 346 2.95 2.29 33.94
N THR A 347 2.52 3.47 33.47
CA THR A 347 3.06 4.15 32.28
C THR A 347 4.37 4.92 32.52
N SER A 348 4.84 5.05 33.79
CA SER A 348 5.98 5.91 34.14
C SER A 348 7.24 5.66 33.30
N GLY A 349 7.50 4.40 32.90
CA GLY A 349 8.63 4.08 32.02
C GLY A 349 8.46 4.60 30.59
N GLU A 350 7.24 4.56 30.05
CA GLU A 350 6.88 5.12 28.76
C GLU A 350 6.88 6.65 28.79
N ASP A 351 6.39 7.22 29.89
CA ASP A 351 6.29 8.66 30.10
C ASP A 351 7.68 9.31 30.11
N VAL A 352 8.61 8.71 30.84
CA VAL A 352 10.02 9.16 30.87
C VAL A 352 10.64 9.07 29.46
N ALA A 353 10.44 7.98 28.73
CA ALA A 353 10.96 7.82 27.38
C ALA A 353 10.36 8.87 26.42
N THR A 354 9.07 9.16 26.54
CA THR A 354 8.35 10.16 25.71
C THR A 354 8.90 11.57 25.96
N VAL A 355 9.12 11.94 27.22
CA VAL A 355 9.66 13.26 27.58
C VAL A 355 11.11 13.40 27.11
N ILE A 356 11.95 12.38 27.33
CA ILE A 356 13.33 12.34 26.84
C ILE A 356 13.37 12.52 25.31
N GLY A 357 12.54 11.78 24.58
CA GLY A 357 12.47 11.88 23.13
C GLY A 357 12.01 13.26 22.64
N SER A 358 10.95 13.79 23.25
CA SER A 358 10.44 15.12 22.93
C SER A 358 11.44 16.23 23.22
N ALA A 359 12.24 16.06 24.27
CA ALA A 359 13.33 16.99 24.61
C ALA A 359 14.43 16.95 23.55
N MET A 360 14.80 15.77 23.05
CA MET A 360 15.80 15.64 21.98
C MET A 360 15.36 16.30 20.67
N ASP A 361 14.07 16.32 20.35
CA ASP A 361 13.55 17.03 19.18
C ASP A 361 13.80 18.55 19.21
N GLY A 362 13.92 19.13 20.41
CA GLY A 362 14.32 20.53 20.61
C GLY A 362 15.84 20.77 20.63
N ALA A 363 16.65 19.71 20.59
CA ALA A 363 18.10 19.77 20.77
C ALA A 363 18.85 19.68 19.43
N GLY A 364 18.84 20.73 18.64
CA GLY A 364 19.63 20.85 17.41
C GLY A 364 19.19 19.88 16.31
N SER A 365 20.15 19.07 15.81
CA SER A 365 19.88 18.11 14.72
C SER A 365 19.47 16.73 15.21
N LEU A 366 19.34 16.50 16.51
CA LEU A 366 18.95 15.21 17.04
C LEU A 366 17.55 14.81 16.60
N ARG A 367 17.38 13.52 16.36
CA ARG A 367 16.10 12.87 16.01
C ARG A 367 15.94 11.64 16.87
N TRP A 368 14.87 11.58 17.60
CA TRP A 368 14.57 10.39 18.36
C TRP A 368 13.64 9.46 17.61
N VAL A 369 13.75 8.17 17.91
CA VAL A 369 12.86 7.12 17.42
C VAL A 369 12.21 6.49 18.65
N ASP A 370 10.89 6.47 18.68
CA ASP A 370 10.13 5.88 19.76
C ASP A 370 10.26 4.34 19.73
N GLY A 371 11.07 3.81 20.61
CA GLY A 371 11.32 2.37 20.70
C GLY A 371 10.09 1.56 21.08
N TRP A 372 9.12 2.15 21.80
CA TRP A 372 7.89 1.47 22.17
C TRP A 372 7.08 1.02 20.95
N GLN A 373 7.02 1.82 19.88
CA GLN A 373 6.29 1.52 18.66
C GLN A 373 6.82 0.26 17.93
N LEU A 374 8.07 -0.11 18.17
CA LEU A 374 8.76 -1.21 17.51
C LEU A 374 8.78 -2.51 18.33
N LEU A 375 8.25 -2.49 19.55
CA LEU A 375 8.16 -3.64 20.42
C LEU A 375 6.97 -4.54 20.05
N ASN A 376 7.11 -5.84 20.23
CA ASN A 376 6.01 -6.78 20.13
C ASN A 376 5.03 -6.63 21.32
N PRO A 377 3.81 -7.15 21.25
CA PRO A 377 2.81 -7.00 22.31
C PRO A 377 3.30 -7.45 23.69
N ALA A 378 3.99 -8.59 23.80
CA ALA A 378 4.50 -9.11 25.06
C ALA A 378 5.58 -8.19 25.68
N GLN A 379 6.46 -7.64 24.85
CA GLN A 379 7.48 -6.67 25.30
C GLN A 379 6.88 -5.33 25.71
N ARG A 380 5.75 -4.93 25.14
CA ARG A 380 5.02 -3.72 25.55
C ARG A 380 4.35 -3.89 26.89
N GLU A 381 3.81 -5.06 27.15
CA GLU A 381 3.25 -5.39 28.47
C GLU A 381 4.36 -5.52 29.53
N ASN A 382 5.50 -6.07 29.14
CA ASN A 382 6.63 -6.27 30.04
C ASN A 382 7.96 -6.00 29.34
N ILE A 383 8.44 -4.78 29.46
CA ILE A 383 9.71 -4.33 28.85
C ILE A 383 10.94 -5.15 29.31
N ARG A 384 10.87 -5.86 30.42
CA ARG A 384 11.95 -6.75 30.89
C ARG A 384 12.21 -7.91 29.94
N LEU A 385 11.26 -8.24 29.06
CA LEU A 385 11.45 -9.24 28.02
C LEU A 385 12.34 -8.77 26.85
N LEU A 386 12.60 -7.46 26.75
CA LEU A 386 13.49 -6.91 25.74
C LEU A 386 14.94 -7.06 26.19
N SER A 387 15.68 -7.95 25.56
CA SER A 387 17.14 -8.06 25.80
C SER A 387 17.89 -6.89 25.17
N VAL A 388 19.03 -6.51 25.73
CA VAL A 388 19.92 -5.49 25.16
C VAL A 388 20.31 -5.82 23.72
N LYS A 389 20.57 -7.09 23.43
CA LYS A 389 20.92 -7.53 22.07
C LYS A 389 19.78 -7.25 21.07
N GLU A 390 18.55 -7.53 21.45
CA GLU A 390 17.36 -7.24 20.62
C GLU A 390 17.12 -5.74 20.49
N ALA A 391 17.23 -4.98 21.57
CA ALA A 391 17.12 -3.53 21.56
C ALA A 391 18.12 -2.91 20.56
N MET A 392 19.38 -3.34 20.61
CA MET A 392 20.40 -2.86 19.68
C MET A 392 20.15 -3.33 18.23
N ALA A 393 19.60 -4.52 18.03
CA ALA A 393 19.22 -5.00 16.70
C ALA A 393 18.07 -4.14 16.09
N ILE A 394 17.05 -3.81 16.88
CA ILE A 394 15.96 -2.91 16.48
C ILE A 394 16.50 -1.51 16.15
N ALA A 395 17.34 -0.95 17.04
CA ALA A 395 17.94 0.37 16.83
C ALA A 395 18.80 0.41 15.54
N ARG A 396 19.56 -0.66 15.28
CA ARG A 396 20.38 -0.79 14.06
C ARG A 396 19.51 -0.87 12.81
N ALA A 397 18.41 -1.62 12.84
CA ALA A 397 17.46 -1.72 11.74
C ALA A 397 16.83 -0.35 11.40
N GLN A 398 16.67 0.51 12.41
CA GLN A 398 16.20 1.89 12.24
C GLN A 398 17.33 2.90 11.98
N ARG A 399 18.55 2.42 11.74
CA ARG A 399 19.74 3.24 11.45
C ARG A 399 20.12 4.20 12.57
N CYS A 400 19.70 3.96 13.81
CA CYS A 400 20.10 4.74 14.98
C CYS A 400 21.55 4.46 15.35
N ALA A 401 22.36 5.51 15.52
CA ALA A 401 23.72 5.36 16.02
C ALA A 401 23.74 5.10 17.52
N TYR A 402 22.75 5.61 18.23
CA TYR A 402 22.62 5.51 19.67
C TYR A 402 21.29 4.93 20.11
N ALA A 403 21.28 4.31 21.28
CA ALA A 403 20.07 3.84 21.93
C ALA A 403 20.09 4.15 23.42
N ILE A 404 18.96 4.58 23.96
CA ILE A 404 18.77 4.82 25.39
C ILE A 404 17.83 3.74 25.92
N THR A 405 18.30 3.03 26.93
CA THR A 405 17.52 2.16 27.80
C THR A 405 17.62 2.66 29.23
N GLY A 406 16.90 2.07 30.18
CA GLY A 406 17.04 2.47 31.56
C GLY A 406 16.04 1.79 32.48
N ARG A 407 16.03 2.24 33.73
CA ARG A 407 15.13 1.78 34.79
C ARG A 407 14.73 2.92 35.70
N LEU A 408 13.58 2.81 36.32
CA LEU A 408 13.13 3.65 37.41
C LEU A 408 13.34 2.90 38.74
N VAL A 409 13.70 3.62 39.78
CA VAL A 409 13.83 3.11 41.15
C VAL A 409 13.03 4.02 42.08
N ALA A 410 12.13 3.48 42.88
CA ALA A 410 11.42 4.22 43.90
C ALA A 410 12.32 4.41 45.14
N ARG A 411 12.30 5.62 45.73
CA ARG A 411 12.97 5.96 46.99
C ARG A 411 12.00 6.72 47.91
N GLY A 412 11.14 5.99 48.61
CA GLY A 412 10.04 6.60 49.33
C GLY A 412 9.08 7.26 48.36
N ASP A 413 8.75 8.53 48.57
CA ASP A 413 7.86 9.31 47.67
C ASP A 413 8.55 9.86 46.43
N SER A 414 9.89 9.69 46.32
CA SER A 414 10.69 10.14 45.17
C SER A 414 10.98 9.00 44.18
N ALA A 415 11.36 9.33 42.97
CA ALA A 415 11.82 8.37 41.96
C ALA A 415 13.18 8.80 41.38
N GLU A 416 14.01 7.82 41.08
CA GLU A 416 15.29 8.02 40.41
C GLU A 416 15.30 7.28 39.07
N ALA A 417 15.53 8.00 37.97
CA ALA A 417 15.68 7.46 36.63
C ALA A 417 17.17 7.19 36.36
N PHE A 418 17.50 5.95 36.06
CA PHE A 418 18.81 5.52 35.59
C PHE A 418 18.75 5.28 34.09
N LEU A 419 19.53 6.00 33.31
CA LEU A 419 19.63 5.82 31.88
C LEU A 419 20.94 5.14 31.49
N GLU A 420 20.92 4.41 30.40
CA GLU A 420 22.09 3.85 29.73
C GLU A 420 22.08 4.25 28.27
N LEU A 421 23.07 5.05 27.87
CA LEU A 421 23.31 5.40 26.47
C LEU A 421 24.23 4.37 25.83
N TYR A 422 23.75 3.71 24.80
CA TYR A 422 24.53 2.73 24.03
C TYR A 422 24.99 3.30 22.68
N ASP A 423 26.24 3.01 22.31
CA ASP A 423 26.67 2.98 20.91
C ASP A 423 26.11 1.70 20.26
N VAL A 424 25.22 1.85 19.30
CA VAL A 424 24.57 0.71 18.63
C VAL A 424 25.56 -0.08 17.76
N ARG A 425 26.62 0.54 17.25
CA ARG A 425 27.65 -0.11 16.44
C ARG A 425 28.42 -1.15 17.24
N GLY A 426 28.95 -0.73 18.40
CA GLY A 426 29.77 -1.55 19.26
C GLY A 426 29.00 -2.33 20.31
N VAL A 427 27.72 -2.04 20.52
CA VAL A 427 26.89 -2.55 21.63
C VAL A 427 27.58 -2.26 22.99
N SER A 428 28.08 -1.06 23.13
CA SER A 428 28.78 -0.61 24.32
C SER A 428 28.09 0.57 24.98
N VAL A 429 28.08 0.58 26.31
CA VAL A 429 27.52 1.72 27.07
C VAL A 429 28.52 2.87 27.04
N ILE A 430 28.07 4.05 26.65
CA ILE A 430 28.85 5.26 26.56
C ILE A 430 28.69 6.13 27.82
N ALA A 431 27.46 6.19 28.35
CA ALA A 431 27.15 7.00 29.54
C ALA A 431 26.05 6.33 30.38
N ARG A 432 26.06 6.59 31.68
CA ARG A 432 25.10 6.09 32.67
C ARG A 432 24.66 7.20 33.63
N PRO A 433 23.98 8.21 33.13
CA PRO A 433 23.48 9.26 34.01
C PRO A 433 22.28 8.80 34.83
N SER A 434 22.04 9.48 35.93
CA SER A 434 20.81 9.33 36.70
C SER A 434 20.26 10.70 37.09
N GLY A 435 18.92 10.71 37.32
CA GLY A 435 18.26 11.92 37.78
C GLY A 435 17.11 11.60 38.71
N THR A 436 16.96 12.41 39.74
CA THR A 436 15.90 12.26 40.74
C THR A 436 14.72 13.17 40.49
N SER A 437 13.52 12.71 40.85
CA SER A 437 12.29 13.50 40.93
C SER A 437 11.80 13.55 42.37
N ALA A 438 11.21 14.69 42.76
CA ALA A 438 10.68 14.87 44.10
C ALA A 438 9.44 14.01 44.40
N GLY A 439 8.72 13.54 43.36
CA GLY A 439 7.56 12.68 43.46
C GLY A 439 7.57 11.53 42.45
N ILE A 440 7.03 10.38 42.85
CA ILE A 440 6.90 9.19 41.99
C ILE A 440 6.03 9.50 40.76
N GLY A 441 4.96 10.30 40.93
CA GLY A 441 4.08 10.72 39.82
C GLY A 441 4.74 11.65 38.82
N GLU A 442 5.87 12.28 39.18
CA GLU A 442 6.66 13.17 38.31
C GLU A 442 7.99 12.53 37.89
N SER A 443 8.09 11.20 37.84
CA SER A 443 9.30 10.46 37.47
C SER A 443 9.96 10.93 36.17
N TRP A 444 9.22 11.52 35.24
CA TRP A 444 9.74 12.15 34.02
C TRP A 444 10.74 13.27 34.28
N ARG A 445 10.66 14.00 35.44
CA ARG A 445 11.63 15.03 35.81
C ARG A 445 13.02 14.44 36.04
N GLY A 446 13.10 13.24 36.65
CA GLY A 446 14.37 12.52 36.79
C GLY A 446 14.96 12.14 35.44
N GLY A 447 14.15 11.71 34.50
CA GLY A 447 14.56 11.46 33.12
C GLY A 447 15.07 12.72 32.41
N MET A 448 14.41 13.87 32.60
CA MET A 448 14.87 15.16 32.08
C MET A 448 16.22 15.61 32.66
N HIS A 449 16.43 15.38 33.95
CA HIS A 449 17.75 15.64 34.56
C HIS A 449 18.82 14.73 33.95
N ALA A 450 18.58 13.44 33.87
CA ALA A 450 19.51 12.48 33.34
C ALA A 450 19.86 12.73 31.84
N ILE A 451 18.89 13.15 31.01
CA ILE A 451 19.17 13.40 29.59
C ILE A 451 20.11 14.58 29.36
N THR A 452 20.15 15.58 30.26
CA THR A 452 21.04 16.72 30.09
C THR A 452 22.52 16.34 30.16
N GLU A 453 22.86 15.25 30.87
CA GLU A 453 24.21 14.69 30.87
C GLU A 453 24.53 13.90 29.58
N ILE A 454 23.50 13.40 28.86
CA ILE A 454 23.66 12.67 27.60
C ILE A 454 23.79 13.64 26.42
N LEU A 455 23.06 14.74 26.44
CA LEU A 455 22.97 15.64 25.27
C LEU A 455 24.37 16.16 24.83
N PRO A 456 25.31 16.53 25.70
CA PRO A 456 26.65 16.94 25.29
C PRO A 456 27.45 15.83 24.58
N VAL A 457 27.16 14.58 24.90
CA VAL A 457 27.81 13.42 24.28
C VAL A 457 27.28 13.21 22.84
N LEU A 458 26.02 13.55 22.61
CA LEU A 458 25.34 13.38 21.33
C LEU A 458 25.53 14.56 20.38
N ILE A 459 25.77 15.76 20.91
CA ILE A 459 25.87 17.00 20.13
C ILE A 459 27.17 17.70 20.47
N SER A 460 28.01 17.92 19.46
CA SER A 460 29.28 18.66 19.61
C SER A 460 29.09 20.19 19.71
N ALA A 461 27.85 20.71 19.57
CA ALA A 461 27.53 22.12 19.66
C ALA A 461 26.98 22.49 21.06
N SER A 462 26.95 23.77 21.41
CA SER A 462 26.31 24.25 22.63
C SER A 462 24.90 23.69 22.74
N VAL A 463 24.66 22.94 23.81
CA VAL A 463 23.36 22.31 24.08
C VAL A 463 22.35 23.41 24.32
N PRO A 464 21.25 23.51 23.54
CA PRO A 464 20.12 24.35 23.89
C PRO A 464 19.66 23.97 25.28
N ASP A 465 19.26 24.94 26.09
CA ASP A 465 18.75 24.69 27.43
C ASP A 465 17.40 24.00 27.41
N VAL A 466 17.42 22.73 26.93
CA VAL A 466 16.24 21.88 26.78
C VAL A 466 15.62 21.56 28.14
N GLU A 467 16.47 21.36 29.15
CA GLU A 467 16.03 21.09 30.51
C GLU A 467 15.26 22.28 31.07
N THR A 468 15.75 23.48 30.92
CA THR A 468 15.08 24.70 31.38
C THR A 468 13.76 24.89 30.67
N LYS A 469 13.71 24.67 29.35
CA LYS A 469 12.45 24.75 28.58
C LYS A 469 11.38 23.77 29.08
N TRP A 470 11.76 22.55 29.41
CA TRP A 470 10.81 21.54 29.93
C TRP A 470 10.49 21.77 31.41
N ARG A 471 11.51 22.16 32.23
CA ARG A 471 11.30 22.48 33.65
C ARG A 471 10.46 23.74 33.88
N ALA A 472 10.53 24.69 32.95
CA ALA A 472 9.71 25.91 32.99
C ALA A 472 8.23 25.64 32.70
N ARG A 473 7.89 24.48 32.08
CA ARG A 473 6.49 24.12 31.84
C ARG A 473 5.80 23.76 33.16
N PRO A 474 4.54 24.18 33.34
CA PRO A 474 3.73 23.72 34.48
C PRO A 474 3.71 22.21 34.55
N PRO A 475 3.97 21.58 35.70
CA PRO A 475 3.94 20.15 35.88
C PRO A 475 2.63 19.50 35.42
N GLN A 476 1.54 20.19 35.66
CA GLN A 476 0.19 19.77 35.27
C GLN A 476 0.05 19.68 33.74
N ALA A 477 0.62 20.63 32.98
CA ALA A 477 0.60 20.60 31.53
C ALA A 477 1.33 19.37 30.99
N VAL A 478 2.51 19.05 31.54
CA VAL A 478 3.27 17.85 31.14
C VAL A 478 2.53 16.56 31.54
N ALA A 479 1.96 16.51 32.74
CA ALA A 479 1.18 15.34 33.18
C ALA A 479 -0.01 15.08 32.24
N HIS A 480 -0.76 16.11 31.90
CA HIS A 480 -1.87 16.00 30.95
C HIS A 480 -1.40 15.58 29.55
N PHE A 481 -0.27 16.12 29.06
CA PHE A 481 0.30 15.69 27.79
C PHE A 481 0.63 14.18 27.80
N LEU A 482 1.25 13.66 28.86
CA LEU A 482 1.61 12.25 28.98
C LEU A 482 0.37 11.35 29.09
N LEU A 483 -0.64 11.77 29.83
CA LEU A 483 -1.93 11.07 29.87
C LEU A 483 -2.60 11.04 28.50
N GLY A 484 -2.54 12.13 27.75
CA GLY A 484 -3.03 12.23 26.40
C GLY A 484 -2.32 11.26 25.45
N GLU A 485 -0.98 11.18 25.52
CA GLU A 485 -0.18 10.21 24.73
C GLU A 485 -0.52 8.76 25.09
N ALA A 486 -0.62 8.43 26.38
CA ALA A 486 -0.97 7.10 26.86
C ALA A 486 -2.36 6.67 26.38
N ALA A 487 -3.35 7.58 26.45
CA ALA A 487 -4.71 7.34 25.97
C ALA A 487 -4.76 7.19 24.44
N PHE A 488 -4.01 8.02 23.70
CA PHE A 488 -3.95 7.94 22.23
C PHE A 488 -3.37 6.62 21.74
N ARG A 489 -2.27 6.15 22.34
CA ARG A 489 -1.68 4.84 22.03
C ARG A 489 -2.66 3.68 22.23
N ARG A 490 -3.62 3.83 23.12
CA ARG A 490 -4.68 2.85 23.43
C ARG A 490 -5.99 3.11 22.68
N LEU A 491 -5.99 4.07 21.74
CA LEU A 491 -7.18 4.50 20.96
C LEU A 491 -8.36 4.98 21.82
N GLN A 492 -8.10 5.48 22.99
CA GLN A 492 -9.08 6.15 23.83
C GLN A 492 -9.21 7.61 23.38
N LEU A 493 -9.68 7.82 22.15
CA LEU A 493 -9.63 9.11 21.47
C LEU A 493 -10.31 10.27 22.23
N PRO A 494 -11.52 10.09 22.79
CA PRO A 494 -12.16 11.15 23.59
C PRO A 494 -11.33 11.54 24.82
N ALA A 495 -10.79 10.56 25.54
CA ALA A 495 -9.95 10.80 26.72
C ALA A 495 -8.63 11.49 26.32
N ALA A 496 -7.96 11.02 25.26
CA ALA A 496 -6.74 11.62 24.75
C ALA A 496 -6.93 13.09 24.38
N LEU A 497 -8.02 13.41 23.66
CA LEU A 497 -8.33 14.79 23.28
C LEU A 497 -8.59 15.70 24.50
N ALA A 498 -9.32 15.20 25.50
CA ALA A 498 -9.57 15.92 26.74
C ALA A 498 -8.26 16.24 27.46
N GLU A 499 -7.36 15.28 27.55
CA GLU A 499 -6.08 15.47 28.22
C GLU A 499 -5.13 16.43 27.45
N PHE A 500 -5.05 16.35 26.13
CA PHE A 500 -4.29 17.33 25.34
C PHE A 500 -4.86 18.76 25.46
N ARG A 501 -6.16 18.94 25.54
CA ARG A 501 -6.78 20.25 25.80
C ARG A 501 -6.37 20.79 27.16
N LYS A 502 -6.44 20.00 28.23
CA LYS A 502 -5.98 20.38 29.56
C LYS A 502 -4.49 20.75 29.58
N ALA A 503 -3.67 20.02 28.80
CA ALA A 503 -2.26 20.37 28.66
C ALA A 503 -2.08 21.78 28.08
N ILE A 504 -2.84 22.14 27.05
CA ILE A 504 -2.79 23.45 26.39
C ILE A 504 -3.42 24.54 27.26
N GLU A 505 -4.51 24.22 27.97
CA GLU A 505 -5.12 25.13 28.97
C GLU A 505 -4.13 25.48 30.09
N SER A 506 -3.33 24.49 30.51
CA SER A 506 -2.30 24.69 31.53
C SER A 506 -1.05 25.37 31.00
N ASP A 507 -0.75 25.25 29.71
CA ASP A 507 0.38 25.89 29.04
C ASP A 507 0.06 26.13 27.55
N SER A 508 -0.40 27.32 27.23
CA SER A 508 -0.80 27.71 25.86
C SER A 508 0.36 27.69 24.86
N THR A 509 1.61 27.63 25.32
CA THR A 509 2.82 27.55 24.47
C THR A 509 3.22 26.10 24.15
N PHE A 510 2.47 25.11 24.61
CA PHE A 510 2.82 23.71 24.44
C PHE A 510 2.47 23.19 23.03
N GLY A 511 3.22 23.67 22.02
CA GLY A 511 2.93 23.40 20.60
C GLY A 511 2.83 21.92 20.23
N ILE A 512 3.65 21.03 20.82
CA ILE A 512 3.57 19.59 20.55
C ILE A 512 2.25 19.00 21.07
N ALA A 513 1.74 19.44 22.21
CA ALA A 513 0.45 19.01 22.74
C ALA A 513 -0.69 19.44 21.80
N ALA A 514 -0.59 20.64 21.23
CA ALA A 514 -1.56 21.12 20.24
C ALA A 514 -1.53 20.32 18.93
N VAL A 515 -0.34 19.94 18.42
CA VAL A 515 -0.20 19.04 17.26
C VAL A 515 -0.88 17.70 17.54
N ARG A 516 -0.60 17.09 18.68
CA ARG A 516 -1.14 15.78 19.05
C ARG A 516 -2.65 15.84 19.29
N GLY A 517 -3.10 16.88 19.97
CA GLY A 517 -4.53 17.14 20.15
C GLY A 517 -5.28 17.31 18.83
N ALA A 518 -4.70 18.02 17.87
CA ALA A 518 -5.28 18.17 16.54
C ALA A 518 -5.40 16.82 15.79
N GLN A 519 -4.38 15.98 15.85
CA GLN A 519 -4.43 14.62 15.28
C GLN A 519 -5.58 13.79 15.88
N VAL A 520 -5.66 13.77 17.21
CA VAL A 520 -6.71 13.04 17.93
C VAL A 520 -8.09 13.59 17.60
N ALA A 521 -8.23 14.91 17.46
CA ALA A 521 -9.51 15.55 17.16
C ALA A 521 -10.06 15.12 15.78
N VAL A 522 -9.20 14.95 14.76
CA VAL A 522 -9.61 14.42 13.45
C VAL A 522 -10.15 12.99 13.59
N TRP A 523 -9.39 12.11 14.25
CA TRP A 523 -9.80 10.72 14.47
C TRP A 523 -11.04 10.57 15.37
N ASN A 524 -11.29 11.58 16.22
CA ASN A 524 -12.49 11.66 17.06
C ASN A 524 -13.64 12.43 16.37
N HIS A 525 -13.60 12.58 15.06
CA HIS A 525 -14.61 13.28 14.24
C HIS A 525 -14.94 14.70 14.72
N GLN A 526 -13.93 15.43 15.21
CA GLN A 526 -14.04 16.84 15.67
C GLN A 526 -13.14 17.78 14.84
N PRO A 527 -13.41 17.98 13.55
CA PRO A 527 -12.53 18.74 12.66
C PRO A 527 -12.38 20.21 13.04
N SER A 528 -13.41 20.85 13.58
CA SER A 528 -13.31 22.25 14.06
C SER A 528 -12.34 22.36 15.23
N ALA A 529 -12.35 21.40 16.13
CA ALA A 529 -11.38 21.32 17.23
C ALA A 529 -9.95 21.08 16.69
N ALA A 530 -9.80 20.22 15.69
CA ALA A 530 -8.52 19.97 15.04
C ALA A 530 -7.97 21.25 14.38
N ALA A 531 -8.82 22.00 13.67
CA ALA A 531 -8.44 23.26 13.03
C ALA A 531 -7.97 24.31 14.07
N SER A 532 -8.68 24.44 15.19
CA SER A 532 -8.29 25.36 16.26
C SER A 532 -6.96 24.95 16.91
N LEU A 533 -6.77 23.66 17.19
CA LEU A 533 -5.56 23.15 17.85
C LEU A 533 -4.33 23.26 16.92
N ILE A 534 -4.46 22.97 15.63
CA ILE A 534 -3.31 23.08 14.72
C ILE A 534 -2.94 24.53 14.48
N HIS A 535 -3.91 25.45 14.48
CA HIS A 535 -3.64 26.87 14.42
C HIS A 535 -2.80 27.35 15.62
N VAL A 536 -3.14 26.89 16.82
CA VAL A 536 -2.31 27.13 18.03
C VAL A 536 -0.91 26.57 17.82
N ALA A 537 -0.78 25.32 17.34
CA ALA A 537 0.50 24.66 17.17
C ALA A 537 1.44 25.38 16.20
N VAL A 538 0.92 25.85 15.06
CA VAL A 538 1.72 26.54 14.03
C VAL A 538 2.28 27.86 14.54
N GLY A 539 1.60 28.52 15.47
CA GLY A 539 2.06 29.75 16.13
C GLY A 539 3.17 29.53 17.19
N GLN A 540 3.52 28.28 17.52
CA GLN A 540 4.47 27.95 18.57
C GLN A 540 5.83 27.50 18.02
N GLU A 541 6.85 27.49 18.89
CA GLU A 541 8.17 26.95 18.56
C GLU A 541 8.10 25.43 18.46
N LEU A 542 8.28 24.90 17.24
CA LEU A 542 8.31 23.47 16.93
C LEU A 542 9.65 23.08 16.32
N SER A 543 10.10 21.82 16.55
CA SER A 543 11.24 21.28 15.82
C SER A 543 10.99 21.28 14.30
N PRO A 544 12.03 21.31 13.44
CA PRO A 544 11.88 21.44 11.99
C PRO A 544 10.91 20.41 11.39
N ARG A 545 10.97 19.14 11.81
CA ARG A 545 10.10 18.08 11.33
C ARG A 545 8.64 18.29 11.73
N TYR A 546 8.41 18.71 12.98
CA TYR A 546 7.05 18.99 13.47
C TYR A 546 6.48 20.28 12.90
N ARG A 547 7.31 21.26 12.58
CA ARG A 547 6.89 22.46 11.86
C ARG A 547 6.37 22.14 10.47
N LEU A 548 7.11 21.31 9.70
CA LEU A 548 6.67 20.83 8.40
C LEU A 548 5.41 19.96 8.51
N PHE A 549 5.34 19.10 9.51
CA PHE A 549 4.16 18.29 9.77
C PHE A 549 2.94 19.16 10.10
N ALA A 550 3.06 20.09 11.04
CA ALA A 550 1.97 20.98 11.46
C ALA A 550 1.46 21.84 10.30
N GLY A 551 2.36 22.41 9.50
CA GLY A 551 1.98 23.18 8.32
C GLY A 551 1.29 22.31 7.25
N GLY A 552 1.78 21.08 7.02
CA GLY A 552 1.14 20.13 6.12
C GLY A 552 -0.23 19.68 6.63
N PHE A 553 -0.35 19.45 7.93
CA PHE A 553 -1.60 19.06 8.56
C PHE A 553 -2.61 20.23 8.57
N GLN A 554 -2.16 21.47 8.81
CA GLN A 554 -3.01 22.64 8.64
C GLN A 554 -3.52 22.76 7.20
N ALA A 555 -2.62 22.63 6.22
CA ALA A 555 -3.02 22.64 4.82
C ALA A 555 -4.03 21.53 4.47
N TYR A 556 -3.89 20.35 5.08
CA TYR A 556 -4.87 19.27 4.98
C TYR A 556 -6.23 19.67 5.53
N LEU A 557 -6.30 20.24 6.73
CA LEU A 557 -7.55 20.70 7.34
C LEU A 557 -8.16 21.86 6.53
N ASP A 558 -7.31 22.72 5.99
CA ASP A 558 -7.73 23.79 5.08
C ASP A 558 -8.21 23.28 3.72
N GLY A 559 -8.10 21.99 3.41
CA GLY A 559 -8.46 21.42 2.12
C GLY A 559 -7.47 21.69 0.99
N ARG A 560 -6.25 22.13 1.28
CA ARG A 560 -5.20 22.44 0.29
C ARG A 560 -4.33 21.22 0.04
N ALA A 561 -4.75 20.35 -0.90
CA ALA A 561 -4.16 19.03 -1.13
C ALA A 561 -2.66 19.06 -1.49
N ASP A 562 -2.28 19.86 -2.50
CA ASP A 562 -0.90 19.89 -2.98
C ASP A 562 0.07 20.52 -1.98
N PRO A 563 -0.23 21.65 -1.32
CA PRO A 563 0.58 22.17 -0.22
C PRO A 563 0.72 21.20 0.94
N ALA A 564 -0.37 20.49 1.32
CA ALA A 564 -0.33 19.49 2.35
C ALA A 564 0.62 18.33 1.98
N ALA A 565 0.47 17.78 0.78
CA ALA A 565 1.33 16.71 0.27
C ALA A 565 2.80 17.15 0.17
N ALA A 566 3.06 18.39 -0.27
CA ALA A 566 4.42 18.92 -0.41
C ALA A 566 5.14 19.02 0.94
N GLN A 567 4.48 19.61 1.96
CA GLN A 567 5.06 19.77 3.29
C GLN A 567 5.24 18.41 4.00
N LEU A 568 4.27 17.51 3.89
CA LEU A 568 4.38 16.18 4.49
C LEU A 568 5.46 15.33 3.80
N ARG A 569 5.63 15.43 2.47
CA ARG A 569 6.77 14.82 1.78
C ARG A 569 8.10 15.38 2.27
N ALA A 570 8.19 16.69 2.50
CA ALA A 570 9.38 17.30 3.09
C ALA A 570 9.62 16.81 4.53
N ALA A 571 8.57 16.65 5.34
CA ALA A 571 8.67 16.10 6.69
C ALA A 571 9.22 14.66 6.69
N VAL A 572 8.67 13.77 5.83
CA VAL A 572 9.15 12.38 5.72
C VAL A 572 10.52 12.27 5.03
N ALA A 573 10.90 13.22 4.18
CA ALA A 573 12.24 13.30 3.63
C ALA A 573 13.27 13.71 4.70
N LEU A 574 12.89 14.66 5.58
CA LEU A 574 13.71 15.06 6.71
C LEU A 574 13.80 13.96 7.75
N ASP A 575 12.69 13.27 8.06
CA ASP A 575 12.64 12.14 8.97
C ASP A 575 11.81 10.98 8.40
N PRO A 576 12.44 10.03 7.69
CA PRO A 576 11.76 8.86 7.12
C PRO A 576 11.13 7.91 8.15
N SER A 577 11.43 8.07 9.43
CA SER A 577 10.86 7.29 10.53
C SER A 577 9.65 7.95 11.20
N MET A 578 9.25 9.13 10.77
CA MET A 578 8.11 9.84 11.33
C MET A 578 6.79 9.20 10.88
N THR A 579 6.35 8.16 11.60
CA THR A 579 5.13 7.38 11.31
C THR A 579 3.91 8.28 11.09
N VAL A 580 3.74 9.28 11.95
CA VAL A 580 2.59 10.20 11.88
C VAL A 580 2.57 11.03 10.59
N ALA A 581 3.73 11.38 10.06
CA ALA A 581 3.80 12.11 8.79
C ALA A 581 3.48 11.21 7.59
N TRP A 582 3.92 9.95 7.60
CA TRP A 582 3.53 8.96 6.59
C TRP A 582 2.03 8.68 6.64
N MET A 583 1.46 8.51 7.82
CA MET A 583 0.03 8.32 8.01
C MET A 583 -0.75 9.52 7.45
N GLN A 584 -0.37 10.74 7.85
CA GLN A 584 -1.04 11.96 7.40
C GLN A 584 -0.88 12.20 5.87
N LEU A 585 0.24 11.78 5.29
CA LEU A 585 0.43 11.81 3.83
C LEU A 585 -0.53 10.84 3.13
N GLY A 586 -0.76 9.66 3.70
CA GLY A 586 -1.79 8.73 3.25
C GLY A 586 -3.19 9.35 3.29
N GLU A 587 -3.53 10.05 4.38
CA GLU A 587 -4.79 10.77 4.53
C GLU A 587 -5.00 11.86 3.46
N VAL A 588 -3.93 12.61 3.12
CA VAL A 588 -3.99 13.59 2.03
C VAL A 588 -4.34 12.92 0.71
N TYR A 589 -3.65 11.85 0.36
CA TYR A 589 -3.92 11.12 -0.89
C TYR A 589 -5.29 10.44 -0.91
N MET A 590 -5.78 9.98 0.23
CA MET A 590 -7.07 9.33 0.36
C MET A 590 -8.24 10.31 0.27
N HIS A 591 -8.13 11.44 0.97
CA HIS A 591 -9.27 12.32 1.25
C HIS A 591 -9.19 13.69 0.59
N ARG A 592 -8.02 14.15 0.11
CA ARG A 592 -7.85 15.47 -0.47
C ARG A 592 -7.62 15.48 -1.97
N LEU A 593 -7.27 14.33 -2.55
CA LEU A 593 -7.13 14.15 -3.99
C LEU A 593 -6.27 15.25 -4.65
N PRO A 594 -4.93 15.18 -4.53
CA PRO A 594 -4.03 16.08 -5.24
C PRO A 594 -4.36 16.19 -6.72
N VAL A 595 -3.93 17.27 -7.36
CA VAL A 595 -4.28 17.56 -8.76
C VAL A 595 -3.95 16.39 -9.69
N GLU A 596 -2.83 15.72 -9.45
CA GLU A 596 -2.34 14.64 -10.31
C GLU A 596 -2.09 13.35 -9.50
N GLY A 597 -2.36 12.22 -10.11
CA GLY A 597 -1.93 10.91 -9.66
C GLY A 597 -3.03 9.92 -9.27
N ASN A 598 -2.63 8.65 -9.18
CA ASN A 598 -3.49 7.56 -8.68
C ASN A 598 -3.45 7.57 -7.14
N THR A 599 -4.46 8.16 -6.55
CA THR A 599 -4.54 8.41 -5.12
C THR A 599 -4.56 7.15 -4.26
N ASP A 600 -5.26 6.08 -4.67
CA ASP A 600 -5.28 4.80 -3.95
C ASP A 600 -3.89 4.13 -3.89
N SER A 601 -3.09 4.28 -4.94
CA SER A 601 -1.72 3.75 -4.97
C SER A 601 -0.80 4.53 -4.05
N LEU A 602 -0.86 5.86 -4.10
CA LEU A 602 -0.04 6.75 -3.27
C LEU A 602 -0.42 6.65 -1.79
N ALA A 603 -1.73 6.62 -1.49
CA ALA A 603 -2.23 6.41 -0.13
C ALA A 603 -1.79 5.06 0.43
N GLY A 604 -1.97 3.98 -0.36
CA GLY A 604 -1.56 2.64 0.03
C GLY A 604 -0.06 2.55 0.32
N ALA A 605 0.79 3.15 -0.51
CA ALA A 605 2.24 3.18 -0.28
C ALA A 605 2.61 3.91 1.02
N ALA A 606 1.97 5.05 1.30
CA ALA A 606 2.20 5.82 2.51
C ALA A 606 1.75 5.05 3.77
N PHE A 607 0.56 4.44 3.75
CA PHE A 607 0.06 3.63 4.87
C PHE A 607 0.87 2.34 5.10
N VAL A 608 1.32 1.67 4.04
CA VAL A 608 2.22 0.51 4.16
C VAL A 608 3.54 0.93 4.81
N ARG A 609 4.08 2.10 4.45
CA ARG A 609 5.29 2.62 5.09
C ARG A 609 5.05 2.98 6.55
N ALA A 610 3.94 3.66 6.88
CA ALA A 610 3.56 3.96 8.25
C ALA A 610 3.44 2.67 9.08
N ARG A 611 2.79 1.63 8.56
CA ARG A 611 2.65 0.33 9.22
C ARG A 611 3.98 -0.40 9.41
N ALA A 612 4.91 -0.28 8.47
CA ALA A 612 6.24 -0.86 8.61
C ALA A 612 7.05 -0.19 9.74
N LEU A 613 6.73 1.07 10.07
CA LEU A 613 7.32 1.81 11.18
C LEU A 613 6.61 1.55 12.50
N ASP A 614 5.29 1.36 12.47
CA ASP A 614 4.47 1.00 13.63
C ASP A 614 3.46 -0.09 13.24
N SER A 615 3.85 -1.34 13.41
CA SER A 615 3.03 -2.51 13.08
C SER A 615 1.83 -2.71 14.02
N THR A 616 1.77 -1.96 15.10
CA THR A 616 0.77 -2.14 16.17
C THR A 616 -0.17 -0.95 16.29
N SER A 617 0.05 0.11 15.51
CA SER A 617 -0.93 1.19 15.40
C SER A 617 -2.24 0.63 14.87
N ALA A 618 -3.30 0.81 15.64
CA ALA A 618 -4.61 0.34 15.23
C ALA A 618 -5.28 1.25 14.18
N THR A 619 -4.81 2.49 14.02
CA THR A 619 -5.39 3.43 13.04
C THR A 619 -4.91 3.19 11.62
N ILE A 620 -3.65 2.81 11.43
CA ILE A 620 -3.06 2.57 10.11
C ILE A 620 -3.78 1.44 9.32
N PRO A 621 -4.19 0.31 9.92
CA PRO A 621 -4.90 -0.75 9.23
C PRO A 621 -6.24 -0.34 8.62
N PHE A 622 -6.94 0.66 9.16
CA PHE A 622 -8.26 1.07 8.72
C PHE A 622 -8.33 1.33 7.21
N HIS A 623 -7.58 2.29 6.71
CA HIS A 623 -7.57 2.63 5.29
C HIS A 623 -6.92 1.55 4.41
N LEU A 624 -5.99 0.76 4.96
CA LEU A 624 -5.45 -0.39 4.22
C LEU A 624 -6.51 -1.46 3.99
N VAL A 625 -7.41 -1.72 4.96
CA VAL A 625 -8.55 -2.64 4.78
C VAL A 625 -9.46 -2.15 3.66
N GLU A 626 -9.77 -0.85 3.62
CA GLU A 626 -10.60 -0.26 2.56
C GLU A 626 -9.95 -0.42 1.18
N ILE A 627 -8.67 -0.08 1.05
CA ILE A 627 -7.91 -0.18 -0.21
C ILE A 627 -7.84 -1.64 -0.69
N LEU A 628 -7.56 -2.59 0.21
CA LEU A 628 -7.50 -4.01 -0.10
C LEU A 628 -8.87 -4.56 -0.53
N ALA A 629 -9.93 -4.21 0.18
CA ALA A 629 -11.30 -4.61 -0.16
C ALA A 629 -11.71 -4.09 -1.55
N ARG A 630 -11.39 -2.83 -1.87
CA ARG A 630 -11.64 -2.25 -3.22
C ARG A 630 -10.87 -2.95 -4.32
N ARG A 631 -9.65 -3.40 -4.04
CA ARG A 631 -8.82 -4.17 -4.98
C ARG A 631 -9.27 -5.63 -5.15
N GLY A 632 -10.23 -6.08 -4.35
CA GLY A 632 -10.73 -7.45 -4.35
C GLY A 632 -9.87 -8.43 -3.55
N ASP A 633 -8.88 -7.95 -2.80
CA ASP A 633 -8.07 -8.78 -1.89
C ASP A 633 -8.80 -8.95 -0.54
N GLN A 634 -9.87 -9.76 -0.59
CA GLN A 634 -10.75 -9.98 0.55
C GLN A 634 -10.04 -10.66 1.71
N GLN A 635 -9.10 -11.53 1.42
CA GLN A 635 -8.40 -12.28 2.47
C GLN A 635 -7.42 -11.40 3.24
N ALA A 636 -6.62 -10.60 2.54
CA ALA A 636 -5.74 -9.64 3.19
C ALA A 636 -6.54 -8.58 3.96
N ALA A 637 -7.66 -8.10 3.39
CA ALA A 637 -8.57 -7.20 4.07
C ALA A 637 -9.14 -7.81 5.36
N ALA A 638 -9.64 -9.06 5.32
CA ALA A 638 -10.18 -9.76 6.48
C ALA A 638 -9.12 -10.03 7.57
N THR A 639 -7.91 -10.43 7.16
CA THR A 639 -6.81 -10.66 8.09
C THR A 639 -6.44 -9.38 8.83
N LEU A 640 -6.32 -8.28 8.10
CA LEU A 640 -5.98 -6.98 8.67
C LEU A 640 -7.11 -6.42 9.54
N ALA A 641 -8.35 -6.60 9.11
CA ALA A 641 -9.54 -6.24 9.87
C ALA A 641 -9.62 -6.97 11.21
N LYS A 642 -9.31 -8.27 11.24
CA LYS A 642 -9.29 -9.04 12.49
C LYS A 642 -8.28 -8.48 13.49
N GLN A 643 -7.10 -8.07 13.03
CA GLN A 643 -6.09 -7.42 13.88
C GLN A 643 -6.60 -6.08 14.42
N PHE A 644 -7.20 -5.26 13.55
CA PHE A 644 -7.79 -3.98 13.94
C PHE A 644 -8.90 -4.15 14.99
N ILE A 645 -9.89 -5.01 14.73
CA ILE A 645 -11.04 -5.24 15.61
C ILE A 645 -10.61 -5.74 17.00
N ALA A 646 -9.53 -6.54 17.07
CA ALA A 646 -9.01 -7.04 18.34
C ALA A 646 -8.38 -5.95 19.23
N THR A 647 -7.97 -4.83 18.66
CA THR A 647 -7.22 -3.76 19.35
C THR A 647 -7.97 -2.44 19.45
N ALA A 648 -9.00 -2.23 18.62
CA ALA A 648 -9.74 -0.98 18.56
C ALA A 648 -10.83 -0.90 19.64
N ALA A 649 -10.86 0.22 20.36
CA ALA A 649 -11.90 0.52 21.33
C ALA A 649 -13.11 1.26 20.73
N ASP A 650 -12.95 1.88 19.55
CA ASP A 650 -14.01 2.61 18.88
C ASP A 650 -14.99 1.67 18.19
N THR A 651 -16.22 1.61 18.70
CA THR A 651 -17.27 0.70 18.21
C THR A 651 -17.77 1.07 16.80
N GLN A 652 -17.71 2.34 16.39
CA GLN A 652 -18.11 2.76 15.05
C GLN A 652 -17.08 2.31 14.01
N LEU A 653 -15.82 2.65 14.21
CA LEU A 653 -14.72 2.21 13.32
C LEU A 653 -14.64 0.69 13.22
N VAL A 654 -14.86 -0.03 14.32
CA VAL A 654 -14.94 -1.50 14.33
C VAL A 654 -16.04 -2.01 13.41
N ARG A 655 -17.23 -1.40 13.44
CA ARG A 655 -18.35 -1.77 12.56
C ARG A 655 -18.05 -1.46 11.08
N GLU A 656 -17.45 -0.33 10.80
CA GLU A 656 -17.05 0.07 9.45
C GLU A 656 -16.04 -0.93 8.86
N VAL A 657 -15.00 -1.26 9.61
CA VAL A 657 -13.98 -2.24 9.19
C VAL A 657 -14.58 -3.63 9.03
N ALA A 658 -15.45 -4.04 9.94
CA ALA A 658 -16.15 -5.33 9.85
C ALA A 658 -17.01 -5.42 8.59
N LEU A 659 -17.76 -4.37 8.26
CA LEU A 659 -18.55 -4.28 7.02
C LEU A 659 -17.68 -4.34 5.77
N VAL A 660 -16.64 -3.51 5.72
CA VAL A 660 -15.75 -3.44 4.55
C VAL A 660 -15.06 -4.79 4.32
N SER A 661 -14.55 -5.42 5.39
CA SER A 661 -13.86 -6.71 5.31
C SER A 661 -14.77 -7.90 5.02
N ALA A 662 -16.07 -7.81 5.37
CA ALA A 662 -17.05 -8.86 5.09
C ALA A 662 -17.57 -8.82 3.65
N CYS A 663 -17.22 -7.81 2.86
CA CYS A 663 -17.63 -7.73 1.47
C CYS A 663 -16.98 -8.85 0.65
N GLY A 664 -17.78 -9.72 0.07
CA GLY A 664 -17.34 -10.84 -0.77
C GLY A 664 -18.17 -10.99 -2.03
N ARG A 665 -17.89 -12.04 -2.84
CA ARG A 665 -18.59 -12.31 -4.11
C ARG A 665 -20.11 -12.48 -3.94
N ALA A 666 -20.56 -12.95 -2.78
CA ALA A 666 -21.97 -13.20 -2.44
C ALA A 666 -22.61 -12.11 -1.58
N GLY A 667 -21.99 -10.94 -1.46
CA GLY A 667 -22.45 -9.89 -0.55
C GLY A 667 -21.71 -9.94 0.81
N PHE A 668 -22.33 -9.42 1.88
CA PHE A 668 -21.70 -9.27 3.20
C PHE A 668 -21.66 -10.56 4.06
N GLY A 669 -21.69 -11.75 3.44
CA GLY A 669 -21.40 -13.03 4.07
C GLY A 669 -21.83 -13.22 5.54
N GLY A 670 -23.14 -13.24 5.83
CA GLY A 670 -23.65 -13.47 7.19
C GLY A 670 -23.70 -12.24 8.11
N VAL A 671 -23.33 -11.04 7.65
CA VAL A 671 -23.52 -9.80 8.41
C VAL A 671 -24.97 -9.36 8.27
N ASP A 672 -25.62 -9.10 9.41
CA ASP A 672 -26.97 -8.56 9.44
C ASP A 672 -26.97 -7.06 9.12
N LEU A 673 -27.07 -6.76 7.82
CA LEU A 673 -27.10 -5.36 7.33
C LEU A 673 -28.30 -4.59 7.88
N ARG A 674 -29.43 -5.29 8.14
CA ARG A 674 -30.62 -4.65 8.66
C ARG A 674 -30.42 -4.14 10.09
N ALA A 675 -29.83 -4.98 10.93
CA ALA A 675 -29.49 -4.58 12.29
C ALA A 675 -28.52 -3.39 12.28
N ILE A 676 -27.52 -3.38 11.36
CA ILE A 676 -26.57 -2.27 11.27
C ILE A 676 -27.23 -1.01 10.71
N ALA A 677 -28.12 -1.12 9.72
CA ALA A 677 -28.86 0.02 9.19
C ALA A 677 -29.68 0.76 10.27
N VAL A 678 -30.19 0.02 11.25
CA VAL A 678 -30.94 0.58 12.37
C VAL A 678 -30.01 1.11 13.48
N GLN A 679 -28.98 0.34 13.86
CA GLN A 679 -28.12 0.67 15.01
C GLN A 679 -26.99 1.63 14.68
N SER A 680 -26.45 1.58 13.47
CA SER A 680 -25.30 2.35 13.03
C SER A 680 -25.39 2.70 11.54
N PRO A 681 -26.43 3.44 11.11
CA PRO A 681 -26.65 3.74 9.70
C PRO A 681 -25.47 4.51 9.07
N LEU A 682 -24.75 5.31 9.84
CA LEU A 682 -23.57 6.04 9.38
C LEU A 682 -22.42 5.08 8.99
N ALA A 683 -22.16 4.05 9.80
CA ALA A 683 -21.14 3.04 9.46
C ALA A 683 -21.47 2.34 8.13
N LEU A 684 -22.76 2.07 7.89
CA LEU A 684 -23.21 1.47 6.64
C LEU A 684 -22.99 2.40 5.42
N VAL A 685 -23.26 3.71 5.60
CA VAL A 685 -23.00 4.74 4.54
C VAL A 685 -21.51 4.80 4.21
N ILE A 686 -20.64 4.88 5.21
CA ILE A 686 -19.20 5.01 5.03
C ILE A 686 -18.65 3.75 4.35
N ALA A 687 -19.02 2.57 4.83
CA ALA A 687 -18.61 1.30 4.20
C ALA A 687 -19.10 1.20 2.74
N ALA A 688 -20.33 1.63 2.45
CA ALA A 688 -20.86 1.63 1.11
C ALA A 688 -20.08 2.59 0.18
N LYS A 689 -19.73 3.78 0.66
CA LYS A 689 -18.89 4.75 -0.06
C LYS A 689 -17.50 4.16 -0.33
N SER A 690 -16.85 3.61 0.67
CA SER A 690 -15.52 2.99 0.54
C SER A 690 -15.50 1.84 -0.48
N LEU A 691 -16.59 1.07 -0.57
CA LEU A 691 -16.72 -0.08 -1.48
C LEU A 691 -17.30 0.29 -2.85
N GLY A 692 -17.85 1.48 -2.99
CA GLY A 692 -18.46 2.01 -4.22
C GLY A 692 -17.44 2.49 -5.25
N SER A 693 -16.21 2.01 -5.20
CA SER A 693 -15.09 2.44 -6.05
C SER A 693 -15.47 2.60 -7.52
N ALA A 694 -14.96 3.66 -8.10
CA ALA A 694 -15.14 3.99 -9.51
C ALA A 694 -14.67 2.89 -10.47
N ALA A 695 -13.61 2.15 -10.13
CA ALA A 695 -13.03 1.15 -11.02
C ALA A 695 -13.90 -0.11 -11.14
N VAL A 696 -14.38 -0.64 -10.01
CA VAL A 696 -15.29 -1.81 -9.96
C VAL A 696 -16.20 -1.65 -8.74
N PRO A 697 -17.37 -1.01 -8.86
CA PRO A 697 -18.32 -0.93 -7.76
C PRO A 697 -18.69 -2.34 -7.31
N THR A 698 -18.46 -2.62 -6.04
CA THR A 698 -18.74 -3.95 -5.49
C THR A 698 -20.24 -4.18 -5.34
N PRO A 699 -20.76 -5.41 -5.48
CA PRO A 699 -22.14 -5.73 -5.14
C PRO A 699 -22.53 -5.31 -3.72
N CYS A 700 -21.54 -5.27 -2.82
CA CYS A 700 -21.71 -4.85 -1.44
C CYS A 700 -22.12 -3.38 -1.30
N ALA A 701 -21.53 -2.48 -2.08
CA ALA A 701 -21.89 -1.06 -2.06
C ALA A 701 -23.38 -0.87 -2.40
N MET A 702 -23.84 -1.54 -3.45
CA MET A 702 -25.26 -1.53 -3.85
C MET A 702 -26.17 -2.10 -2.75
N ALA A 703 -25.81 -3.26 -2.17
CA ALA A 703 -26.60 -3.89 -1.11
C ALA A 703 -26.68 -3.00 0.14
N ALA A 704 -25.58 -2.35 0.55
CA ALA A 704 -25.54 -1.45 1.69
C ALA A 704 -26.41 -0.20 1.46
N TYR A 705 -26.29 0.45 0.30
CA TYR A 705 -27.12 1.60 -0.06
C TYR A 705 -28.61 1.26 -0.12
N GLN A 706 -28.96 0.13 -0.75
CA GLN A 706 -30.35 -0.34 -0.82
C GLN A 706 -30.92 -0.66 0.55
N MET A 707 -30.13 -1.27 1.43
CA MET A 707 -30.55 -1.57 2.79
C MET A 707 -30.84 -0.27 3.57
N LEU A 708 -29.94 0.72 3.44
CA LEU A 708 -30.12 2.01 4.08
C LEU A 708 -31.42 2.70 3.64
N LEU A 709 -31.71 2.72 2.33
CA LEU A 709 -32.94 3.32 1.81
C LEU A 709 -34.20 2.62 2.29
N ARG A 710 -34.12 1.34 2.62
CA ARG A 710 -35.26 0.56 3.13
C ARG A 710 -35.51 0.80 4.62
N GLU A 711 -34.45 0.79 5.43
CA GLU A 711 -34.54 0.68 6.88
C GLU A 711 -34.36 2.02 7.61
N ASP A 712 -33.65 3.02 7.04
CA ASP A 712 -33.51 4.34 7.66
C ASP A 712 -34.78 5.18 7.40
N THR A 713 -35.77 5.00 8.25
CA THR A 713 -37.07 5.70 8.15
C THR A 713 -37.16 6.92 9.07
N ALA A 714 -36.11 7.26 9.78
CA ALA A 714 -36.09 8.41 10.70
C ALA A 714 -36.38 9.73 9.92
N ARG A 715 -37.10 10.62 10.56
CA ARG A 715 -37.44 11.95 10.00
C ARG A 715 -36.56 13.03 10.65
N THR A 716 -35.30 12.99 10.33
CA THR A 716 -34.30 13.97 10.78
C THR A 716 -33.42 14.38 9.59
N ASP A 717 -32.87 15.60 9.63
CA ASP A 717 -31.96 16.10 8.59
C ASP A 717 -30.79 15.15 8.35
N ALA A 718 -30.26 14.55 9.43
CA ALA A 718 -29.18 13.57 9.33
C ALA A 718 -29.60 12.29 8.59
N ALA A 719 -30.84 11.81 8.80
CA ALA A 719 -31.36 10.65 8.08
C ALA A 719 -31.65 11.00 6.62
N ASP A 720 -32.17 12.18 6.35
CA ASP A 720 -32.37 12.67 4.98
C ASP A 720 -31.04 12.78 4.23
N GLY A 721 -29.99 13.31 4.86
CA GLY A 721 -28.64 13.34 4.30
C GLY A 721 -28.08 11.96 3.99
N ARG A 722 -28.28 10.96 4.88
CA ARG A 722 -27.85 9.58 4.62
C ARG A 722 -28.63 8.92 3.46
N ARG A 723 -29.95 9.12 3.38
CA ARG A 723 -30.79 8.62 2.28
C ARG A 723 -30.39 9.25 0.95
N PHE A 724 -30.13 10.56 0.94
CA PHE A 724 -29.62 11.24 -0.23
C PHE A 724 -28.26 10.71 -0.68
N SER A 725 -27.34 10.50 0.25
CA SER A 725 -26.03 9.86 -0.04
C SER A 725 -26.19 8.45 -0.62
N ALA A 726 -27.12 7.67 -0.11
CA ALA A 726 -27.40 6.33 -0.62
C ALA A 726 -28.00 6.36 -2.04
N LEU A 727 -28.94 7.26 -2.29
CA LEU A 727 -29.53 7.49 -3.60
C LEU A 727 -28.46 7.90 -4.62
N LEU A 728 -27.64 8.90 -4.26
CA LEU A 728 -26.54 9.38 -5.08
C LEU A 728 -25.56 8.26 -5.42
N GLY A 729 -25.18 7.44 -4.44
CA GLY A 729 -24.29 6.30 -4.63
C GLY A 729 -24.86 5.26 -5.61
N ILE A 730 -26.14 4.89 -5.45
CA ILE A 730 -26.82 3.94 -6.35
C ILE A 730 -26.87 4.50 -7.78
N VAL A 731 -27.34 5.73 -7.94
CA VAL A 731 -27.52 6.37 -9.26
C VAL A 731 -26.16 6.52 -9.96
N ASN A 732 -25.12 6.95 -9.25
CA ASN A 732 -23.79 7.10 -9.84
C ASN A 732 -23.19 5.74 -10.28
N ILE A 733 -23.39 4.68 -9.51
CA ILE A 733 -22.98 3.32 -9.89
C ILE A 733 -23.76 2.84 -11.14
N GLN A 734 -25.08 3.06 -11.19
CA GLN A 734 -25.91 2.68 -12.33
C GLN A 734 -25.52 3.45 -13.59
N LEU A 735 -25.37 4.77 -13.51
CA LEU A 735 -24.98 5.63 -14.65
C LEU A 735 -23.55 5.33 -15.11
N GLY A 736 -22.62 5.13 -14.18
CA GLY A 736 -21.24 4.74 -14.50
C GLY A 736 -21.15 3.42 -15.27
N ARG A 737 -22.12 2.53 -15.07
CA ARG A 737 -22.29 1.27 -15.80
C ARG A 737 -23.18 1.37 -17.03
N ALA A 738 -23.57 2.57 -17.46
CA ALA A 738 -24.50 2.82 -18.56
C ALA A 738 -25.91 2.17 -18.36
N ARG A 739 -26.32 1.94 -17.10
CA ARG A 739 -27.67 1.45 -16.75
C ARG A 739 -28.61 2.63 -16.53
N THR A 740 -28.84 3.40 -17.59
CA THR A 740 -29.56 4.70 -17.52
C THR A 740 -31.02 4.52 -17.08
N ASP A 741 -31.72 3.50 -17.59
CA ASP A 741 -33.12 3.25 -17.23
C ASP A 741 -33.27 2.88 -15.74
N ASP A 742 -32.36 2.07 -15.23
CA ASP A 742 -32.33 1.74 -13.79
C ASP A 742 -32.09 2.98 -12.93
N ALA A 743 -31.20 3.85 -13.35
CA ALA A 743 -30.93 5.10 -12.65
C ALA A 743 -32.16 6.01 -12.64
N VAL A 744 -32.84 6.16 -13.79
CA VAL A 744 -34.10 6.90 -13.90
C VAL A 744 -35.15 6.32 -12.96
N ASN A 745 -35.37 5.00 -13.01
CA ASN A 745 -36.33 4.34 -12.13
C ASN A 745 -36.00 4.56 -10.64
N THR A 746 -34.71 4.51 -10.29
CA THR A 746 -34.26 4.76 -8.92
C THR A 746 -34.56 6.20 -8.48
N ILE A 747 -34.28 7.20 -9.32
CA ILE A 747 -34.54 8.62 -9.05
C ILE A 747 -36.05 8.85 -8.89
N GLU A 748 -36.86 8.32 -9.80
CA GLU A 748 -38.31 8.54 -9.76
C GLU A 748 -38.98 7.88 -8.56
N GLN A 749 -38.61 6.64 -8.20
CA GLN A 749 -39.07 5.98 -6.97
C GLN A 749 -38.71 6.79 -5.74
N PHE A 750 -37.52 7.34 -5.70
CA PHE A 750 -37.07 8.15 -4.59
C PHE A 750 -37.82 9.48 -4.51
N ARG A 751 -38.04 10.14 -5.66
CA ARG A 751 -38.81 11.37 -5.75
C ARG A 751 -40.26 11.18 -5.28
N GLN A 752 -40.88 10.10 -5.68
CA GLN A 752 -42.26 9.78 -5.24
C GLN A 752 -42.36 9.57 -3.74
N ARG A 753 -41.34 8.94 -3.15
CA ARG A 753 -41.34 8.61 -1.73
C ARG A 753 -40.96 9.78 -0.81
N TRP A 754 -40.02 10.63 -1.23
CA TRP A 754 -39.45 11.68 -0.36
C TRP A 754 -39.50 13.08 -0.96
N GLY A 755 -39.97 13.26 -2.18
CA GLY A 755 -40.14 14.58 -2.81
C GLY A 755 -38.85 15.24 -3.29
N TYR A 756 -37.69 14.58 -3.22
CA TYR A 756 -36.39 15.13 -3.68
C TYR A 756 -35.59 14.13 -4.52
N GLY A 757 -34.50 14.57 -5.11
CA GLY A 757 -33.63 13.77 -5.98
C GLY A 757 -33.67 14.16 -7.45
N ALA A 758 -34.60 15.03 -7.87
CA ALA A 758 -34.72 15.49 -9.26
C ALA A 758 -33.49 16.25 -9.75
N SER A 759 -32.76 16.94 -8.87
CA SER A 759 -31.52 17.66 -9.19
C SER A 759 -30.40 16.73 -9.69
N LEU A 760 -30.47 15.43 -9.40
CA LEU A 760 -29.52 14.46 -9.94
C LEU A 760 -29.57 14.38 -11.48
N TYR A 761 -30.68 14.73 -12.11
CA TYR A 761 -30.75 14.84 -13.57
C TYR A 761 -29.88 16.00 -14.08
N LEU A 762 -29.84 17.14 -13.35
CA LEU A 762 -29.00 18.27 -13.70
C LEU A 762 -27.52 17.94 -13.61
N LEU A 763 -27.14 17.20 -12.56
CA LEU A 763 -25.74 16.79 -12.34
C LEU A 763 -25.27 15.75 -13.38
N ALA A 764 -26.17 14.84 -13.80
CA ALA A 764 -25.81 13.72 -14.67
C ALA A 764 -25.91 14.05 -16.17
N ALA A 765 -26.84 14.87 -16.59
CA ALA A 765 -27.08 15.18 -18.02
C ALA A 765 -25.83 15.70 -18.76
N PRO A 766 -24.94 16.52 -18.18
CA PRO A 766 -23.72 16.97 -18.83
C PRO A 766 -22.78 15.86 -19.31
N VAL A 767 -22.89 14.65 -18.75
CA VAL A 767 -22.05 13.49 -19.09
C VAL A 767 -22.87 12.29 -19.57
N VAL A 768 -24.20 12.30 -19.41
CA VAL A 768 -25.14 11.27 -19.85
C VAL A 768 -26.24 11.89 -20.71
N PRO A 769 -26.04 12.04 -22.04
CA PRO A 769 -26.96 12.75 -22.92
C PRO A 769 -28.40 12.20 -22.92
N ALA A 770 -28.60 10.92 -22.65
CA ALA A 770 -29.92 10.31 -22.53
C ALA A 770 -30.81 10.93 -21.44
N LEU A 771 -30.24 11.67 -20.50
CA LEU A 771 -30.95 12.34 -19.42
C LEU A 771 -31.28 13.83 -19.74
N ALA A 772 -30.89 14.34 -20.92
CA ALA A 772 -31.01 15.78 -21.24
C ALA A 772 -32.46 16.28 -21.18
N GLN A 773 -33.45 15.50 -21.67
CA GLN A 773 -34.85 15.90 -21.59
C GLN A 773 -35.38 16.01 -20.16
N LYS A 774 -35.01 15.02 -19.30
CA LYS A 774 -35.41 15.04 -17.90
C LYS A 774 -34.74 16.19 -17.12
N ALA A 775 -33.47 16.43 -17.35
CA ALA A 775 -32.76 17.55 -16.78
C ALA A 775 -33.36 18.89 -17.23
N HIS A 776 -33.74 19.02 -18.51
CA HIS A 776 -34.40 20.22 -19.03
C HIS A 776 -35.76 20.45 -18.34
N ALA A 777 -36.57 19.41 -18.17
CA ALA A 777 -37.87 19.51 -17.49
C ALA A 777 -37.68 19.98 -16.03
N VAL A 778 -36.69 19.43 -15.29
CA VAL A 778 -36.37 19.88 -13.95
C VAL A 778 -35.89 21.32 -13.95
N ALA A 779 -34.99 21.71 -14.84
CA ALA A 779 -34.47 23.08 -14.93
C ALA A 779 -35.54 24.11 -15.23
N VAL A 780 -36.51 23.78 -16.07
CA VAL A 780 -37.67 24.66 -16.40
C VAL A 780 -38.57 24.78 -15.19
N GLN A 781 -38.91 23.68 -14.55
CA GLN A 781 -39.73 23.69 -13.34
C GLN A 781 -39.04 24.47 -12.21
N ASP A 782 -37.77 24.21 -12.00
CA ASP A 782 -36.97 24.96 -11.03
C ASP A 782 -36.90 26.45 -11.36
N ALA A 783 -36.74 26.85 -12.60
CA ALA A 783 -36.70 28.26 -13.00
C ALA A 783 -38.06 28.95 -12.79
N VAL A 784 -39.16 28.25 -12.88
CA VAL A 784 -40.53 28.78 -12.63
C VAL A 784 -40.84 28.81 -11.14
N ASP A 785 -40.49 27.73 -10.42
CA ASP A 785 -40.73 27.63 -8.98
C ASP A 785 -39.71 28.36 -8.13
N PHE A 786 -38.54 28.63 -8.71
CA PHE A 786 -37.43 29.31 -8.02
C PHE A 786 -37.54 30.84 -7.98
N GLY A 787 -38.35 31.47 -8.84
CA GLY A 787 -38.45 32.94 -8.89
C GLY A 787 -38.78 33.59 -7.54
N PRO A 788 -39.82 33.17 -6.80
CA PRO A 788 -40.21 33.76 -5.50
C PRO A 788 -39.52 33.19 -4.28
N LEU A 789 -39.13 31.92 -4.33
CA LEU A 789 -38.49 31.17 -3.21
C LEU A 789 -36.97 31.31 -3.19
N TYR A 790 -36.39 31.89 -4.20
CA TYR A 790 -34.96 32.07 -4.39
C TYR A 790 -34.29 32.91 -3.30
N ALA A 791 -35.06 33.75 -2.67
CA ALA A 791 -34.55 34.73 -1.67
C ALA A 791 -34.29 34.12 -0.27
N GLY A 792 -34.69 32.90 0.04
CA GLY A 792 -34.71 32.48 1.45
C GLY A 792 -34.07 31.15 1.83
N MET A 793 -34.00 30.14 0.98
CA MET A 793 -33.81 28.79 1.52
C MET A 793 -33.01 27.80 0.66
N ARG A 794 -31.92 28.21 -0.01
CA ARG A 794 -31.40 27.21 -0.92
C ARG A 794 -29.96 26.86 -0.77
N PHE A 795 -29.75 25.54 -0.80
CA PHE A 795 -28.43 24.95 -0.75
C PHE A 795 -27.63 25.45 -1.97
N PRO A 796 -26.49 26.07 -1.77
CA PRO A 796 -25.61 26.57 -2.85
C PRO A 796 -25.28 25.52 -3.90
N VAL A 797 -25.31 24.23 -3.51
CA VAL A 797 -25.07 23.08 -4.38
C VAL A 797 -26.11 22.96 -5.48
N HIS A 798 -27.39 23.16 -5.20
CA HIS A 798 -28.44 23.10 -6.24
C HIS A 798 -28.30 24.21 -7.28
N LEU A 799 -27.88 25.40 -6.83
CA LEU A 799 -27.57 26.49 -7.75
C LEU A 799 -26.39 26.12 -8.65
N TRP A 800 -25.35 25.52 -8.05
CA TRP A 800 -24.20 25.07 -8.80
C TRP A 800 -24.59 23.97 -9.81
N GLU A 801 -25.39 22.95 -9.41
CA GLU A 801 -25.91 21.91 -10.31
C GLU A 801 -26.66 22.51 -11.50
N LEU A 802 -27.52 23.47 -11.25
CA LEU A 802 -28.24 24.22 -12.31
C LEU A 802 -27.27 24.97 -13.22
N GLY A 803 -26.28 25.64 -12.66
CA GLY A 803 -25.25 26.37 -13.40
C GLY A 803 -24.38 25.47 -14.27
N VAL A 804 -23.96 24.31 -13.75
CA VAL A 804 -23.20 23.28 -14.48
C VAL A 804 -24.01 22.72 -15.64
N TRP A 805 -25.28 22.37 -15.42
CA TRP A 805 -26.19 21.97 -16.48
C TRP A 805 -26.33 23.06 -17.54
N ALA A 806 -26.56 24.34 -17.12
CA ALA A 806 -26.70 25.47 -18.02
C ALA A 806 -25.44 25.75 -18.85
N ALA A 807 -24.26 25.52 -18.28
CA ALA A 807 -22.97 25.59 -18.97
C ALA A 807 -22.87 24.52 -20.06
N ALA A 808 -23.24 23.28 -19.75
CA ALA A 808 -23.27 22.18 -20.70
C ALA A 808 -24.26 22.41 -21.85
N GLU A 809 -25.43 23.00 -21.55
CA GLU A 809 -26.48 23.37 -22.52
C GLU A 809 -26.21 24.71 -23.25
N ARG A 810 -25.02 25.30 -23.02
CA ARG A 810 -24.62 26.59 -23.62
C ARG A 810 -25.64 27.73 -23.39
N ARG A 811 -26.06 27.89 -22.11
CA ARG A 811 -26.99 28.93 -21.67
C ARG A 811 -26.26 30.03 -20.85
N PRO A 812 -25.49 30.90 -21.47
CA PRO A 812 -24.61 31.83 -20.75
C PRO A 812 -25.35 32.81 -19.83
N ALA A 813 -26.58 33.15 -20.13
CA ALA A 813 -27.38 34.03 -19.26
C ALA A 813 -27.67 33.38 -17.89
N VAL A 814 -28.03 32.09 -17.88
CA VAL A 814 -28.32 31.34 -16.67
C VAL A 814 -27.01 31.13 -15.88
N VAL A 815 -25.92 30.78 -16.57
CA VAL A 815 -24.59 30.61 -15.95
C VAL A 815 -24.15 31.88 -15.22
N ARG A 816 -24.29 33.05 -15.86
CA ARG A 816 -23.96 34.34 -15.24
C ARG A 816 -24.82 34.65 -14.02
N ALA A 817 -26.14 34.41 -14.12
CA ALA A 817 -27.05 34.64 -13.00
C ALA A 817 -26.67 33.80 -11.78
N VAL A 818 -26.41 32.51 -12.00
CA VAL A 818 -25.96 31.58 -10.95
C VAL A 818 -24.59 31.99 -10.41
N ALA A 819 -23.63 32.34 -11.26
CA ALA A 819 -22.29 32.80 -10.83
C ALA A 819 -22.37 34.02 -9.94
N THR A 820 -23.22 35.00 -10.29
CA THR A 820 -23.43 36.25 -9.51
C THR A 820 -24.05 35.95 -8.15
N ASP A 821 -25.04 35.05 -8.10
CA ASP A 821 -25.69 34.69 -6.83
C ASP A 821 -24.72 33.92 -5.91
N LEU A 822 -24.01 32.92 -6.43
CA LEU A 822 -23.00 32.19 -5.65
C LEU A 822 -21.84 33.10 -5.17
N ALA A 823 -21.41 34.08 -5.98
CA ALA A 823 -20.41 35.05 -5.58
C ALA A 823 -20.91 35.97 -4.44
N THR A 824 -22.19 36.38 -4.50
CA THR A 824 -22.82 37.16 -3.43
C THR A 824 -22.89 36.38 -2.12
N ARG A 825 -23.25 35.09 -2.18
CA ARG A 825 -23.28 34.18 -1.02
C ARG A 825 -21.89 33.95 -0.46
N ALA A 826 -20.90 33.74 -1.31
CA ALA A 826 -19.51 33.54 -0.92
C ALA A 826 -18.93 34.69 -0.10
N ALA A 827 -19.36 35.92 -0.35
CA ALA A 827 -18.92 37.10 0.39
C ALA A 827 -19.36 37.09 1.88
N GLN A 828 -20.40 36.34 2.22
CA GLN A 828 -20.96 36.24 3.58
C GLN A 828 -21.09 34.81 4.07
N GLY A 829 -20.72 33.84 3.26
CA GLY A 829 -21.03 32.44 3.46
C GLY A 829 -19.84 31.57 3.90
N THR A 830 -20.03 30.27 3.71
CA THR A 830 -19.05 29.24 4.05
C THR A 830 -17.95 29.13 2.99
N ARG A 831 -16.92 28.36 3.31
CA ARG A 831 -15.88 28.01 2.32
C ARG A 831 -16.43 27.21 1.12
N LEU A 832 -17.52 26.43 1.33
CA LEU A 832 -18.19 25.75 0.24
C LEU A 832 -18.79 26.76 -0.75
N ASP A 833 -19.45 27.80 -0.25
CA ASP A 833 -19.99 28.85 -1.11
C ASP A 833 -18.91 29.50 -1.97
N SER A 834 -17.72 29.73 -1.39
CA SER A 834 -16.56 30.28 -2.11
C SER A 834 -16.03 29.33 -3.18
N LEU A 835 -16.02 28.00 -2.91
CA LEU A 835 -15.60 27.00 -3.89
C LEU A 835 -16.58 26.91 -5.06
N LEU A 836 -17.88 26.86 -4.77
CA LEU A 836 -18.93 26.78 -5.80
C LEU A 836 -18.98 28.08 -6.64
N ALA A 837 -18.76 29.22 -6.01
CA ALA A 837 -18.64 30.49 -6.72
C ALA A 837 -17.42 30.51 -7.66
N SER A 838 -16.27 30.00 -7.20
CA SER A 838 -15.05 29.89 -8.01
C SER A 838 -15.24 28.93 -9.19
N SER A 839 -15.92 27.80 -8.97
CA SER A 839 -16.30 26.84 -10.01
C SER A 839 -17.17 27.56 -11.09
N MET A 840 -18.21 28.24 -10.66
CA MET A 840 -19.11 28.93 -11.58
C MET A 840 -18.45 30.10 -12.33
N ALA A 841 -17.46 30.76 -11.74
CA ALA A 841 -16.65 31.75 -12.45
C ALA A 841 -15.88 31.12 -13.64
N GLY A 842 -15.32 29.91 -13.43
CA GLY A 842 -14.69 29.14 -14.51
C GLY A 842 -15.66 28.78 -15.64
N HIS A 843 -16.86 28.31 -15.28
CA HIS A 843 -17.90 27.97 -16.25
C HIS A 843 -18.46 29.21 -16.97
N ALA A 844 -18.55 30.34 -16.28
CA ALA A 844 -18.98 31.62 -16.91
C ALA A 844 -17.94 32.08 -17.94
N ALA A 845 -16.66 32.09 -17.60
CA ALA A 845 -15.60 32.42 -18.53
C ALA A 845 -15.63 31.51 -19.79
N LEU A 846 -15.84 30.21 -19.59
CA LEU A 846 -15.97 29.26 -20.70
C LEU A 846 -17.22 29.54 -21.57
N ALA A 847 -18.34 29.87 -20.94
CA ALA A 847 -19.59 30.26 -21.65
C ALA A 847 -19.47 31.56 -22.42
N GLU A 848 -18.55 32.44 -22.03
CA GLU A 848 -18.21 33.71 -22.70
C GLU A 848 -17.14 33.53 -23.79
N GLY A 849 -16.59 32.32 -23.93
CA GLY A 849 -15.59 31.98 -24.93
C GLY A 849 -14.14 32.20 -24.49
N ASP A 850 -13.89 32.67 -23.24
CA ASP A 850 -12.54 32.85 -22.71
C ASP A 850 -11.99 31.55 -22.11
N SER A 851 -11.52 30.66 -23.00
CA SER A 851 -10.98 29.37 -22.61
C SER A 851 -9.69 29.48 -21.77
N LEU A 852 -8.89 30.53 -21.97
CA LEU A 852 -7.65 30.72 -21.20
C LEU A 852 -7.94 31.21 -19.78
N LEU A 853 -8.91 32.07 -19.60
CA LEU A 853 -9.36 32.47 -18.25
C LEU A 853 -9.98 31.29 -17.55
N ALA A 854 -10.85 30.54 -18.22
CA ALA A 854 -11.46 29.32 -17.67
C ALA A 854 -10.39 28.32 -17.23
N LEU A 855 -9.38 28.06 -18.07
CA LEU A 855 -8.26 27.18 -17.76
C LEU A 855 -7.54 27.62 -16.47
N ARG A 856 -7.20 28.91 -16.32
CA ARG A 856 -6.56 29.45 -15.12
C ARG A 856 -7.46 29.31 -13.88
N LEU A 857 -8.74 29.59 -14.00
CA LEU A 857 -9.69 29.50 -12.90
C LEU A 857 -9.85 28.07 -12.41
N PHE A 858 -10.00 27.09 -13.32
CA PHE A 858 -10.09 25.68 -12.94
C PHE A 858 -8.78 25.12 -12.39
N GLN A 859 -7.63 25.54 -12.92
CA GLN A 859 -6.32 25.17 -12.35
C GLN A 859 -6.15 25.67 -10.92
N HIS A 860 -6.60 26.88 -10.62
CA HIS A 860 -6.58 27.45 -9.27
C HIS A 860 -7.55 26.71 -8.33
N LEU A 861 -8.75 26.40 -8.83
CA LEU A 861 -9.79 25.73 -8.07
C LEU A 861 -9.40 24.31 -7.66
N ILE A 862 -8.76 23.57 -8.58
CA ILE A 862 -8.41 22.17 -8.39
C ILE A 862 -7.27 22.02 -7.42
N GLY A 863 -7.18 21.90 -6.37
CA GLY A 863 -6.24 21.89 -5.26
C GLY A 863 -6.88 22.44 -4.00
N ALA A 864 -8.01 23.10 -4.18
CA ALA A 864 -8.87 23.55 -3.10
C ALA A 864 -9.97 22.49 -2.92
N ALA A 865 -9.79 21.51 -2.05
CA ALA A 865 -10.87 20.63 -1.64
C ALA A 865 -11.73 21.31 -0.57
N ALA A 866 -12.97 20.87 -0.40
CA ALA A 866 -13.79 21.31 0.72
C ALA A 866 -13.21 20.84 2.07
N PRO A 867 -13.46 21.56 3.17
CA PRO A 867 -13.15 21.11 4.51
C PRO A 867 -13.74 19.72 4.79
N VAL A 868 -13.10 18.95 5.70
CA VAL A 868 -13.53 17.57 6.07
C VAL A 868 -14.99 17.49 6.44
N GLU A 869 -15.50 18.48 7.13
CA GLU A 869 -16.91 18.58 7.57
C GLU A 869 -17.92 18.51 6.41
N GLN A 870 -17.52 18.96 5.24
CA GLN A 870 -18.38 19.06 4.07
C GLN A 870 -18.19 17.92 3.07
N LEU A 871 -17.12 17.13 3.21
CA LEU A 871 -16.87 15.97 2.34
C LEU A 871 -17.78 14.77 2.65
N THR A 872 -18.40 14.73 3.81
CA THR A 872 -19.14 13.54 4.26
C THR A 872 -20.47 13.35 3.52
N TRP A 873 -21.04 14.40 2.93
CA TRP A 873 -22.35 14.32 2.29
C TRP A 873 -22.59 15.27 1.12
N ASN A 874 -21.59 16.09 0.75
CA ASN A 874 -21.71 17.01 -0.35
C ASN A 874 -20.76 16.66 -1.51
N GLU A 875 -21.22 15.82 -2.40
CA GLU A 875 -20.44 15.28 -3.52
C GLU A 875 -20.06 16.35 -4.57
N ALA A 876 -20.78 17.45 -4.62
CA ALA A 876 -20.43 18.58 -5.47
C ALA A 876 -19.11 19.23 -5.07
N ALA A 877 -18.79 19.22 -3.79
CA ALA A 877 -17.51 19.72 -3.28
C ALA A 877 -16.28 18.93 -3.79
N SER A 878 -16.49 17.78 -4.40
CA SER A 878 -15.45 17.01 -5.06
C SER A 878 -14.96 17.64 -6.36
N LEU A 879 -15.71 18.57 -6.92
CA LEU A 879 -15.41 19.25 -8.18
C LEU A 879 -15.15 18.26 -9.34
N GLY A 880 -15.84 17.13 -9.35
CA GLY A 880 -15.65 16.07 -10.35
C GLY A 880 -15.90 16.53 -11.78
N PHE A 881 -16.96 17.35 -11.98
CA PHE A 881 -17.25 17.93 -13.28
C PHE A 881 -16.23 19.01 -13.67
N ASP A 882 -15.76 19.80 -12.72
CA ASP A 882 -14.73 20.81 -12.95
C ASP A 882 -13.39 20.19 -13.36
N ARG A 883 -13.01 19.06 -12.73
CA ARG A 883 -11.84 18.27 -13.14
C ARG A 883 -12.00 17.71 -14.55
N LEU A 884 -13.20 17.22 -14.90
CA LEU A 884 -13.49 16.76 -16.26
C LEU A 884 -13.38 17.92 -17.27
N THR A 885 -13.91 19.09 -16.90
CA THR A 885 -13.84 20.31 -17.72
C THR A 885 -12.41 20.79 -17.89
N LEU A 886 -11.61 20.78 -16.81
CA LEU A 886 -10.19 21.07 -16.90
C LEU A 886 -9.46 20.11 -17.83
N GLY A 887 -9.73 18.80 -17.74
CA GLY A 887 -9.18 17.82 -18.66
C GLY A 887 -9.50 18.10 -20.13
N ARG A 888 -10.75 18.53 -20.43
CA ARG A 888 -11.17 18.97 -21.79
C ARG A 888 -10.42 20.22 -22.24
N LEU A 889 -10.28 21.22 -21.37
CA LEU A 889 -9.54 22.44 -21.66
C LEU A 889 -8.06 22.17 -21.92
N LEU A 890 -7.42 21.29 -21.13
CA LEU A 890 -6.04 20.90 -21.35
C LEU A 890 -5.84 20.20 -22.70
N ILE A 891 -6.77 19.31 -23.10
CA ILE A 891 -6.76 18.69 -24.44
C ILE A 891 -6.93 19.75 -25.53
N TRP A 892 -7.85 20.70 -25.35
CA TRP A 892 -8.06 21.79 -26.29
C TRP A 892 -6.81 22.67 -26.46
N HIS A 893 -6.04 22.86 -25.39
CA HIS A 893 -4.77 23.59 -25.39
C HIS A 893 -3.55 22.68 -25.62
N GLU A 894 -3.74 21.46 -26.12
CA GLU A 894 -2.70 20.48 -26.52
C GLU A 894 -1.79 19.99 -25.37
N ASP A 895 -2.16 20.23 -24.09
CA ASP A 895 -1.46 19.70 -22.93
C ASP A 895 -1.98 18.29 -22.56
N TYR A 896 -1.79 17.35 -23.47
CA TYR A 896 -2.34 15.99 -23.37
C TYR A 896 -1.79 15.21 -22.18
N ALA A 897 -0.52 15.38 -21.84
CA ALA A 897 0.11 14.66 -20.73
C ALA A 897 -0.50 15.06 -19.41
N ARG A 898 -0.67 16.36 -19.18
CA ARG A 898 -1.30 16.89 -17.97
C ARG A 898 -2.79 16.58 -17.92
N ALA A 899 -3.48 16.56 -19.08
CA ALA A 899 -4.87 16.14 -19.16
C ALA A 899 -5.06 14.72 -18.64
N ILE A 900 -4.19 13.77 -19.04
CA ILE A 900 -4.21 12.39 -18.53
C ILE A 900 -4.03 12.40 -17.01
N GLY A 901 -3.05 13.14 -16.48
CA GLY A 901 -2.78 13.23 -15.04
C GLY A 901 -4.00 13.72 -14.25
N VAL A 902 -4.60 14.82 -14.65
CA VAL A 902 -5.78 15.42 -14.01
C VAL A 902 -6.99 14.49 -14.08
N LEU A 903 -7.23 13.86 -15.22
CA LEU A 903 -8.38 12.97 -15.42
C LEU A 903 -8.24 11.63 -14.69
N THR A 904 -7.02 11.21 -14.35
CA THR A 904 -6.76 9.94 -13.64
C THR A 904 -7.39 9.94 -12.23
N VAL A 905 -7.65 11.09 -11.66
CA VAL A 905 -8.30 11.20 -10.35
C VAL A 905 -9.68 10.54 -10.31
N HIS A 906 -10.40 10.47 -11.43
CA HIS A 906 -11.71 9.79 -11.51
C HIS A 906 -11.62 8.27 -11.33
N ASP A 907 -10.42 7.70 -11.28
CA ASP A 907 -10.19 6.30 -10.89
C ASP A 907 -10.28 6.10 -9.36
N SER A 908 -10.30 7.18 -8.59
CA SER A 908 -10.34 7.13 -7.12
C SER A 908 -11.71 6.66 -6.62
N ALA A 909 -11.71 5.99 -5.49
CA ALA A 909 -12.92 5.45 -4.87
C ALA A 909 -13.81 6.53 -4.26
N LEU A 910 -13.21 7.58 -3.79
CA LEU A 910 -13.88 8.71 -3.18
C LEU A 910 -13.54 9.97 -3.99
N PRO A 911 -14.46 10.85 -4.19
CA PRO A 911 -15.89 10.86 -3.79
C PRO A 911 -16.78 9.93 -4.62
N ALA A 912 -17.93 9.58 -4.06
CA ALA A 912 -18.89 8.62 -4.65
C ALA A 912 -19.52 9.09 -5.99
N VAL A 913 -19.35 10.36 -6.37
CA VAL A 913 -19.80 10.90 -7.65
C VAL A 913 -18.89 10.52 -8.82
N TYR A 914 -17.64 10.15 -8.57
CA TYR A 914 -16.67 9.88 -9.63
C TYR A 914 -17.06 8.74 -10.61
N PRO A 915 -17.79 7.69 -10.22
CA PRO A 915 -18.32 6.71 -11.15
C PRO A 915 -19.15 7.35 -12.28
N LEU A 916 -19.87 8.43 -12.01
CA LEU A 916 -20.64 9.18 -13.01
C LEU A 916 -19.74 9.74 -14.12
N TYR A 917 -18.57 10.26 -13.76
CA TYR A 917 -17.64 10.91 -14.68
C TYR A 917 -16.61 9.95 -15.31
N LEU A 918 -16.49 8.72 -14.79
CA LEU A 918 -15.42 7.80 -15.16
C LEU A 918 -15.40 7.49 -16.65
N ARG A 919 -16.55 7.19 -17.26
CA ARG A 919 -16.64 6.89 -18.71
C ARG A 919 -16.16 8.06 -19.56
N ALA A 920 -16.60 9.28 -19.24
CA ALA A 920 -16.18 10.49 -19.94
C ALA A 920 -14.67 10.75 -19.75
N SER A 921 -14.17 10.58 -18.54
CA SER A 921 -12.75 10.68 -18.24
C SER A 921 -11.91 9.67 -19.02
N LEU A 922 -12.31 8.41 -19.05
CA LEU A 922 -11.60 7.37 -19.82
C LEU A 922 -11.58 7.70 -21.33
N THR A 923 -12.67 8.22 -21.88
CA THR A 923 -12.75 8.62 -23.29
C THR A 923 -11.76 9.74 -23.61
N LEU A 924 -11.73 10.79 -22.80
CA LEU A 924 -10.78 11.89 -22.97
C LEU A 924 -9.32 11.44 -22.80
N ARG A 925 -9.05 10.54 -21.86
CA ARG A 925 -7.71 9.97 -21.68
C ARG A 925 -7.29 9.09 -22.85
N ILE A 926 -8.22 8.38 -23.49
CA ILE A 926 -7.95 7.63 -24.73
C ILE A 926 -7.55 8.60 -25.84
N GLU A 927 -8.30 9.69 -26.02
CA GLU A 927 -8.01 10.74 -27.00
C GLU A 927 -6.59 11.29 -26.82
N ALA A 928 -6.26 11.75 -25.62
CA ALA A 928 -4.94 12.25 -25.26
C ALA A 928 -3.82 11.19 -25.45
N ALA A 929 -4.07 9.95 -25.04
CA ALA A 929 -3.11 8.85 -25.18
C ALA A 929 -2.85 8.46 -26.63
N VAL A 930 -3.85 8.56 -27.51
CA VAL A 930 -3.69 8.33 -28.96
C VAL A 930 -2.79 9.39 -29.58
N VAL A 931 -3.01 10.66 -29.25
CA VAL A 931 -2.17 11.77 -29.75
C VAL A 931 -0.73 11.61 -29.31
N LEU A 932 -0.51 11.23 -28.04
CA LEU A 932 0.83 10.97 -27.47
C LEU A 932 1.43 9.62 -27.92
N LYS A 933 0.73 8.85 -28.77
CA LYS A 933 1.15 7.52 -29.24
C LYS A 933 1.42 6.52 -28.12
N LEU A 934 0.72 6.62 -26.99
CA LEU A 934 0.82 5.72 -25.84
C LEU A 934 -0.06 4.46 -26.06
N THR A 935 0.37 3.56 -26.95
CA THR A 935 -0.43 2.43 -27.44
C THR A 935 -0.88 1.50 -26.31
N SER A 936 -0.01 1.17 -25.37
CA SER A 936 -0.33 0.30 -24.21
C SER A 936 -1.43 0.93 -23.35
N LEU A 937 -1.27 2.20 -22.98
CA LEU A 937 -2.26 2.95 -22.20
C LEU A 937 -3.60 3.02 -22.94
N THR A 938 -3.58 3.33 -24.25
CA THR A 938 -4.78 3.39 -25.08
C THR A 938 -5.55 2.06 -25.06
N THR A 939 -4.85 0.94 -25.21
CA THR A 939 -5.45 -0.41 -25.18
C THR A 939 -6.07 -0.70 -23.82
N THR A 940 -5.37 -0.40 -22.74
CA THR A 940 -5.85 -0.58 -21.36
C THR A 940 -7.10 0.25 -21.08
N LEU A 941 -7.09 1.52 -21.46
CA LEU A 941 -8.24 2.41 -21.25
C LEU A 941 -9.46 1.96 -22.07
N ARG A 942 -9.29 1.50 -23.32
CA ARG A 942 -10.37 0.96 -24.15
C ARG A 942 -10.98 -0.30 -23.54
N ALA A 943 -10.16 -1.21 -23.01
CA ALA A 943 -10.64 -2.41 -22.32
C ALA A 943 -11.47 -2.04 -21.08
N ARG A 944 -11.05 -1.01 -20.33
CA ARG A 944 -11.81 -0.50 -19.17
C ARG A 944 -13.17 0.07 -19.59
N VAL A 945 -13.24 0.86 -20.65
CA VAL A 945 -14.53 1.40 -21.17
C VAL A 945 -15.46 0.25 -21.57
N ALA A 946 -14.95 -0.77 -22.26
CA ALA A 946 -15.73 -1.95 -22.63
C ALA A 946 -16.26 -2.71 -21.40
N GLY A 947 -15.42 -2.86 -20.36
CA GLY A 947 -15.79 -3.49 -19.10
C GLY A 947 -16.90 -2.77 -18.32
N LEU A 948 -17.02 -1.45 -18.46
CA LEU A 948 -18.10 -0.68 -17.85
C LEU A 948 -19.49 -0.98 -18.45
N SER A 949 -19.55 -1.52 -19.67
CA SER A 949 -20.82 -1.83 -20.38
C SER A 949 -21.25 -3.30 -20.22
N GLY A 950 -20.35 -4.18 -19.78
CA GLY A 950 -20.56 -5.63 -19.76
C GLY A 950 -20.89 -6.24 -18.39
N GLY A 951 -21.16 -5.42 -17.35
CA GLY A 951 -21.37 -5.93 -15.98
C GLY A 951 -22.78 -5.75 -15.44
#